data_a6e505852de9cb217e7301fee1e67500
#
_entry.id   a6e505852de9cb217e7301fee1e67500
#
_cell.length_a   1.000
_cell.length_b   1.000
_cell.length_c   1.000
_cell.angle_alpha   90.00
_cell.angle_beta   90.00
_cell.angle_gamma   90.00
#
_symmetry.space_group_name_H-M   'P 1'
#
loop_
_entity.id
_entity.type
_entity.pdbx_description
1 polymer ?
#
loop_
_entity_poly.entity_id
_entity_poly.type
_entity_poly.pdbx_seq_one_letter_code
_entity_poly.pdbx_strand_id
1 'polypeptide(L)'
;MSKETREYAKQLVSQMTLEEKMSQMVYQSPAIERLGIPAYNWWNEALHGVARAGVATVFPQAIGLAATFDKGLLQEIGDVVSTEGRAKFNEFSRKGDRGIYKGLTFWAPNVNIFRDPRWGRGHETYGEDPYLTGELGCAYIRGLQGPDPDHPKAAACAKHFAVHSGPEAIRHEFDARVSKHDLYDTYLYAFKRCVKDAKVEAVMGAYNRVNGEPACGSKTLLKDILRDEFGFEGHVVSDCWAIIDFHEHHRVTKNVEESAARAANNGCDLNCGVAFLHLPKAYEDGLVSEEAITAAVERLMEIRIRLGMMKDYPSPYEDLSYDLVECKEHVDLSVEAARRSMVLLKNENNMLPLDVKKIRSIAVIGPNANSRAALVGNYQGTSSRYITPLEGIQQYVGDDVRVTYAEGCHLYKNKVEGLGEDKDRFKEAVIAAEHADVVVLCLGLDATVEGEEGDAGNEYASGDKLGLNLPGLQEELLETITAVGKPVVLVLSAGSAIDLSWAEEHVPAILDSWYPGARGGKAVAEALFGDYAPNGKLPVTFYQGTENLPEFTDYSMAGRTYRYTDKNILYPFGYGLTYGKISYSGAKTEQETSAVLDDVTVCTKVKNESAYPLHESVEVYVKYKNAQPGEPGFQLKGIACVELQAGEEKEVSVTLHARDFAVITEDGGCVVRPGEYEISIGGQQPGERSRALTGRETEILTVRKEGNEENVEY
;
A
#
# COMPACT_ATOMS: atom_id res chain seq x y z
N MET A 1 -7.76 18.30 -18.04
CA MET A 1 -8.88 19.01 -17.39
C MET A 1 -9.43 20.03 -18.38
N SER A 2 -10.77 20.05 -18.60
CA SER A 2 -11.37 20.94 -19.59
C SER A 2 -11.35 22.40 -19.10
N LYS A 3 -11.17 23.32 -20.04
CA LYS A 3 -11.28 24.76 -19.72
C LYS A 3 -12.70 25.13 -19.28
N GLU A 4 -13.70 24.37 -19.72
CA GLU A 4 -15.12 24.62 -19.46
C GLU A 4 -15.47 24.42 -17.98
N THR A 5 -15.07 23.32 -17.36
CA THR A 5 -15.34 23.06 -15.93
C THR A 5 -14.62 24.05 -15.03
N ARG A 6 -13.40 24.46 -15.39
CA ARG A 6 -12.63 25.45 -14.65
C ARG A 6 -13.27 26.85 -14.72
N GLU A 7 -13.74 27.26 -15.90
CA GLU A 7 -14.44 28.54 -16.05
C GLU A 7 -15.80 28.52 -15.34
N TYR A 8 -16.52 27.40 -15.36
CA TYR A 8 -17.77 27.25 -14.61
C TYR A 8 -17.51 27.33 -13.09
N ALA A 9 -16.47 26.69 -12.60
CA ALA A 9 -16.09 26.78 -11.18
C ALA A 9 -15.79 28.24 -10.78
N LYS A 10 -15.00 28.99 -11.57
CA LYS A 10 -14.72 30.42 -11.33
C LYS A 10 -15.98 31.28 -11.31
N GLN A 11 -16.89 31.06 -12.28
CA GLN A 11 -18.17 31.77 -12.32
C GLN A 11 -19.03 31.50 -11.09
N LEU A 12 -19.09 30.25 -10.64
CA LEU A 12 -19.83 29.83 -9.45
C LEU A 12 -19.23 30.47 -8.19
N VAL A 13 -17.91 30.41 -8.03
CA VAL A 13 -17.19 30.97 -6.88
C VAL A 13 -17.27 32.49 -6.83
N SER A 14 -17.29 33.17 -7.99
CA SER A 14 -17.45 34.65 -8.05
C SER A 14 -18.78 35.15 -7.49
N GLN A 15 -19.80 34.27 -7.41
CA GLN A 15 -21.12 34.58 -6.84
C GLN A 15 -21.20 34.31 -5.34
N MET A 16 -20.16 33.68 -4.74
CA MET A 16 -20.12 33.39 -3.30
C MET A 16 -19.70 34.62 -2.51
N THR A 17 -20.29 34.80 -1.32
CA THR A 17 -19.73 35.71 -0.31
C THR A 17 -18.43 35.12 0.24
N LEU A 18 -17.65 35.96 0.92
CA LEU A 18 -16.40 35.48 1.53
C LEU A 18 -16.64 34.40 2.59
N GLU A 19 -17.70 34.55 3.41
CA GLU A 19 -18.08 33.55 4.41
C GLU A 19 -18.51 32.24 3.74
N GLU A 20 -19.25 32.31 2.64
CA GLU A 20 -19.61 31.12 1.86
C GLU A 20 -18.37 30.43 1.29
N LYS A 21 -17.38 31.18 0.74
CA LYS A 21 -16.11 30.62 0.28
C LYS A 21 -15.41 29.89 1.42
N MET A 22 -15.19 30.53 2.57
CA MET A 22 -14.52 29.92 3.73
C MET A 22 -15.26 28.69 4.24
N SER A 23 -16.60 28.68 4.20
CA SER A 23 -17.42 27.54 4.60
C SER A 23 -17.21 26.29 3.73
N GLN A 24 -16.75 26.42 2.49
CA GLN A 24 -16.46 25.31 1.60
C GLN A 24 -15.06 24.71 1.80
N MET A 25 -14.19 25.36 2.56
CA MET A 25 -12.83 24.90 2.84
C MET A 25 -12.73 23.94 4.03
N VAL A 26 -13.87 23.55 4.62
CA VAL A 26 -13.94 22.56 5.70
C VAL A 26 -14.50 21.23 5.19
N TYR A 27 -14.05 20.11 5.76
CA TYR A 27 -14.43 18.77 5.27
C TYR A 27 -15.94 18.49 5.34
N GLN A 28 -16.68 19.17 6.20
CA GLN A 28 -18.14 19.17 6.25
C GLN A 28 -18.67 20.44 5.59
N SER A 29 -18.56 20.55 4.27
CA SER A 29 -18.99 21.73 3.53
C SER A 29 -20.53 21.85 3.56
N PRO A 30 -21.09 22.97 4.05
CA PRO A 30 -22.54 23.18 4.06
C PRO A 30 -23.08 23.42 2.65
N ALA A 31 -24.41 23.27 2.47
CA ALA A 31 -25.06 23.67 1.24
C ALA A 31 -25.05 25.20 1.06
N ILE A 32 -24.99 25.65 -0.19
CA ILE A 32 -25.28 27.05 -0.58
C ILE A 32 -26.50 27.00 -1.50
N GLU A 33 -27.69 26.96 -0.89
CA GLU A 33 -28.95 26.66 -1.58
C GLU A 33 -29.23 27.66 -2.72
N ARG A 34 -28.94 28.97 -2.50
CA ARG A 34 -29.16 29.99 -3.54
C ARG A 34 -28.31 29.81 -4.79
N LEU A 35 -27.22 29.04 -4.73
CA LEU A 35 -26.34 28.71 -5.85
C LEU A 35 -26.53 27.26 -6.31
N GLY A 36 -27.47 26.51 -5.73
CA GLY A 36 -27.70 25.11 -6.05
C GLY A 36 -26.56 24.17 -5.66
N ILE A 37 -25.68 24.60 -4.74
CA ILE A 37 -24.55 23.78 -4.27
C ILE A 37 -25.01 22.92 -3.10
N PRO A 38 -25.02 21.57 -3.23
CA PRO A 38 -25.42 20.71 -2.14
C PRO A 38 -24.36 20.67 -1.01
N ALA A 39 -24.79 20.29 0.22
CA ALA A 39 -23.84 19.94 1.27
C ALA A 39 -23.00 18.73 0.84
N TYR A 40 -21.75 18.68 1.32
CA TYR A 40 -20.84 17.58 0.97
C TYR A 40 -19.87 17.28 2.11
N ASN A 41 -19.64 15.98 2.36
CA ASN A 41 -18.61 15.54 3.28
C ASN A 41 -17.45 14.95 2.48
N TRP A 42 -16.28 15.55 2.63
CA TRP A 42 -15.05 15.19 1.90
C TRP A 42 -14.34 13.97 2.45
N TRP A 43 -14.64 13.57 3.69
CA TRP A 43 -13.97 12.45 4.33
C TRP A 43 -14.56 11.12 3.88
N ASN A 44 -13.87 10.47 2.97
CA ASN A 44 -14.24 9.15 2.45
C ASN A 44 -12.98 8.32 2.28
N GLU A 45 -13.07 7.02 2.55
CA GLU A 45 -11.93 6.12 2.52
C GLU A 45 -12.20 4.95 1.56
N ALA A 46 -11.15 4.55 0.83
CA ALA A 46 -11.24 3.44 -0.12
C ALA A 46 -9.84 2.85 -0.39
N LEU A 47 -9.15 2.40 0.64
CA LEU A 47 -7.78 1.89 0.51
C LEU A 47 -7.74 0.54 -0.23
N HIS A 48 -8.66 -0.38 0.12
CA HIS A 48 -8.79 -1.70 -0.50
C HIS A 48 -10.26 -2.16 -0.57
N GLY A 49 -11.11 -1.26 -0.96
CA GLY A 49 -12.57 -1.32 -1.00
C GLY A 49 -13.16 -0.08 -0.34
N VAL A 50 -14.43 0.24 -0.64
CA VAL A 50 -15.12 1.37 0.01
C VAL A 50 -15.20 1.11 1.50
N ALA A 51 -14.58 1.98 2.30
CA ALA A 51 -14.41 1.75 3.73
C ALA A 51 -15.43 2.53 4.59
N ARG A 52 -15.70 1.99 5.77
CA ARG A 52 -16.47 2.63 6.85
C ARG A 52 -17.89 3.09 6.45
N ALA A 53 -18.40 2.61 5.34
CA ALA A 53 -19.72 2.97 4.79
C ALA A 53 -20.66 1.76 4.66
N GLY A 54 -20.48 0.73 5.50
CA GLY A 54 -21.26 -0.51 5.44
C GLY A 54 -20.72 -1.48 4.40
N VAL A 55 -21.62 -2.23 3.74
CA VAL A 55 -21.27 -3.32 2.83
C VAL A 55 -20.48 -2.82 1.62
N ALA A 56 -19.38 -3.49 1.33
CA ALA A 56 -18.55 -3.33 0.13
C ALA A 56 -17.69 -4.57 -0.07
N THR A 57 -17.17 -4.78 -1.27
CA THR A 57 -16.13 -5.77 -1.53
C THR A 57 -14.87 -5.37 -0.77
N VAL A 58 -14.32 -6.30 0.02
CA VAL A 58 -13.10 -6.11 0.80
C VAL A 58 -11.98 -6.93 0.17
N PHE A 59 -11.09 -6.23 -0.53
CA PHE A 59 -9.90 -6.80 -1.17
C PHE A 59 -8.79 -7.07 -0.13
N PRO A 60 -7.70 -7.78 -0.49
CA PRO A 60 -6.51 -7.81 0.34
C PRO A 60 -6.03 -6.39 0.68
N GLN A 61 -5.40 -6.22 1.83
CA GLN A 61 -4.79 -4.96 2.22
C GLN A 61 -3.71 -4.53 1.21
N ALA A 62 -3.42 -3.24 1.13
CA ALA A 62 -2.53 -2.64 0.14
C ALA A 62 -1.17 -3.34 0.02
N ILE A 63 -0.54 -3.73 1.14
CA ILE A 63 0.72 -4.47 1.15
C ILE A 63 0.59 -5.86 0.49
N GLY A 64 -0.52 -6.57 0.70
CA GLY A 64 -0.82 -7.83 0.02
C GLY A 64 -1.07 -7.61 -1.47
N LEU A 65 -1.79 -6.54 -1.85
CA LEU A 65 -1.94 -6.16 -3.26
C LEU A 65 -0.59 -5.83 -3.90
N ALA A 66 0.32 -5.20 -3.17
CA ALA A 66 1.66 -4.92 -3.65
C ALA A 66 2.47 -6.19 -3.94
N ALA A 67 2.26 -7.26 -3.16
CA ALA A 67 2.91 -8.56 -3.37
C ALA A 67 2.56 -9.22 -4.71
N THR A 68 1.52 -8.75 -5.40
CA THR A 68 1.18 -9.22 -6.75
C THR A 68 2.10 -8.67 -7.82
N PHE A 69 2.77 -7.53 -7.62
CA PHE A 69 3.57 -6.79 -8.62
C PHE A 69 2.80 -6.53 -9.92
N ASP A 70 1.46 -6.47 -9.86
CA ASP A 70 0.56 -6.43 -11.02
C ASP A 70 -0.21 -5.10 -11.11
N LYS A 71 0.24 -4.24 -12.01
CA LYS A 71 -0.39 -2.94 -12.30
C LYS A 71 -1.81 -3.09 -12.88
N GLY A 72 -2.01 -4.12 -13.69
CA GLY A 72 -3.30 -4.38 -14.31
C GLY A 72 -4.36 -4.73 -13.29
N LEU A 73 -4.03 -5.63 -12.37
CA LEU A 73 -4.90 -6.01 -11.26
C LEU A 73 -5.22 -4.82 -10.35
N LEU A 74 -4.23 -3.99 -10.01
CA LEU A 74 -4.45 -2.80 -9.19
C LEU A 74 -5.38 -1.79 -9.85
N GLN A 75 -5.27 -1.59 -11.16
CA GLN A 75 -6.16 -0.72 -11.91
C GLN A 75 -7.59 -1.27 -11.96
N GLU A 76 -7.76 -2.58 -12.17
CA GLU A 76 -9.06 -3.24 -12.16
C GLU A 76 -9.73 -3.15 -10.78
N ILE A 77 -8.98 -3.40 -9.70
CA ILE A 77 -9.48 -3.22 -8.33
C ILE A 77 -9.91 -1.77 -8.09
N GLY A 78 -9.12 -0.78 -8.49
CA GLY A 78 -9.49 0.63 -8.38
C GLY A 78 -10.78 0.97 -9.13
N ASP A 79 -10.99 0.38 -10.31
CA ASP A 79 -12.21 0.53 -11.09
C ASP A 79 -13.44 -0.08 -10.38
N VAL A 80 -13.30 -1.27 -9.81
CA VAL A 80 -14.36 -1.90 -9.00
C VAL A 80 -14.69 -1.05 -7.77
N VAL A 81 -13.68 -0.57 -7.04
CA VAL A 81 -13.87 0.24 -5.83
C VAL A 81 -14.61 1.54 -6.15
N SER A 82 -14.24 2.24 -7.24
CA SER A 82 -14.94 3.46 -7.65
C SER A 82 -16.36 3.18 -8.19
N THR A 83 -16.57 2.03 -8.82
CA THR A 83 -17.91 1.58 -9.26
C THR A 83 -18.83 1.36 -8.06
N GLU A 84 -18.39 0.62 -7.05
CA GLU A 84 -19.13 0.45 -5.79
C GLU A 84 -19.34 1.77 -5.06
N GLY A 85 -18.31 2.62 -5.03
CA GLY A 85 -18.38 3.95 -4.45
C GLY A 85 -19.47 4.81 -5.09
N ARG A 86 -19.55 4.81 -6.43
CA ARG A 86 -20.61 5.50 -7.19
C ARG A 86 -21.99 4.92 -6.91
N ALA A 87 -22.13 3.60 -6.97
CA ALA A 87 -23.41 2.94 -6.69
C ALA A 87 -23.96 3.31 -5.31
N LYS A 88 -23.07 3.34 -4.30
CA LYS A 88 -23.40 3.74 -2.92
C LYS A 88 -23.74 5.22 -2.84
N PHE A 89 -22.92 6.11 -3.43
CA PHE A 89 -23.16 7.55 -3.45
C PHE A 89 -24.50 7.90 -4.09
N ASN A 90 -24.84 7.27 -5.22
CA ASN A 90 -26.10 7.49 -5.93
C ASN A 90 -27.28 7.14 -5.03
N GLU A 91 -27.25 6.00 -4.34
CA GLU A 91 -28.34 5.54 -3.48
C GLU A 91 -28.46 6.38 -2.20
N PHE A 92 -27.34 6.67 -1.52
CA PHE A 92 -27.35 7.54 -0.33
C PHE A 92 -27.82 8.94 -0.67
N SER A 93 -27.37 9.52 -1.79
CA SER A 93 -27.78 10.86 -2.22
C SER A 93 -29.25 10.94 -2.54
N ARG A 94 -29.84 9.91 -3.19
CA ARG A 94 -31.30 9.81 -3.43
C ARG A 94 -32.11 9.77 -2.12
N LYS A 95 -31.54 9.22 -1.05
CA LYS A 95 -32.17 9.18 0.27
C LYS A 95 -31.86 10.42 1.13
N GLY A 96 -31.12 11.40 0.59
CA GLY A 96 -30.74 12.63 1.30
C GLY A 96 -29.59 12.42 2.30
N ASP A 97 -28.92 11.27 2.31
CA ASP A 97 -27.78 11.01 3.18
C ASP A 97 -26.47 11.39 2.49
N ARG A 98 -25.88 12.50 2.93
CA ARG A 98 -24.61 13.05 2.43
C ARG A 98 -23.58 13.18 3.54
N GLY A 99 -23.64 12.27 4.53
CA GLY A 99 -22.75 12.24 5.67
C GLY A 99 -21.34 11.73 5.34
N ILE A 100 -20.54 11.60 6.39
CA ILE A 100 -19.16 11.06 6.32
C ILE A 100 -19.14 9.65 5.68
N TYR A 101 -18.10 9.34 4.91
CA TYR A 101 -17.86 8.07 4.21
C TYR A 101 -18.82 7.74 3.05
N LYS A 102 -19.68 8.68 2.65
CA LYS A 102 -20.71 8.45 1.62
C LYS A 102 -20.51 9.28 0.36
N GLY A 103 -19.36 9.93 0.25
CA GLY A 103 -18.96 10.74 -0.90
C GLY A 103 -18.10 9.99 -1.91
N LEU A 104 -17.46 10.76 -2.80
CA LEU A 104 -16.68 10.28 -3.94
C LEU A 104 -15.23 10.79 -3.94
N THR A 105 -14.82 11.50 -2.91
CA THR A 105 -13.45 11.99 -2.72
C THR A 105 -12.73 11.03 -1.77
N PHE A 106 -12.09 9.99 -2.33
CA PHE A 106 -11.45 8.94 -1.54
C PHE A 106 -10.03 9.32 -1.15
N TRP A 107 -9.74 9.29 0.15
CA TRP A 107 -8.41 9.58 0.69
C TRP A 107 -7.51 8.35 0.62
N ALA A 108 -7.27 7.90 -0.60
CA ALA A 108 -6.43 6.77 -0.98
C ALA A 108 -5.87 6.99 -2.41
N PRO A 109 -4.71 6.39 -2.75
CA PRO A 109 -3.89 5.44 -2.01
C PRO A 109 -2.89 6.09 -1.03
N ASN A 110 -2.37 5.29 -0.08
CA ASN A 110 -1.21 5.63 0.71
C ASN A 110 0.06 5.24 -0.05
N VAL A 111 0.80 6.24 -0.55
CA VAL A 111 2.04 6.05 -1.34
C VAL A 111 3.31 6.41 -0.57
N ASN A 112 3.24 6.44 0.75
CA ASN A 112 4.42 6.55 1.58
C ASN A 112 5.28 5.28 1.47
N ILE A 113 6.58 5.42 1.69
CA ILE A 113 7.52 4.31 1.62
C ILE A 113 7.62 3.60 2.95
N PHE A 114 7.45 2.29 2.95
CA PHE A 114 7.59 1.44 4.12
C PHE A 114 9.07 1.25 4.49
N ARG A 115 9.73 2.36 4.89
CA ARG A 115 11.17 2.40 5.16
C ARG A 115 11.63 1.62 6.39
N ASP A 116 10.75 1.43 7.37
CA ASP A 116 11.04 0.77 8.63
C ASP A 116 9.98 -0.29 8.96
N PRO A 117 10.35 -1.55 9.13
CA PRO A 117 9.38 -2.64 9.35
C PRO A 117 8.63 -2.55 10.68
N ARG A 118 9.00 -1.65 11.58
CA ARG A 118 8.29 -1.39 12.84
C ARG A 118 7.06 -0.50 12.66
N TRP A 119 6.96 0.24 11.56
CA TRP A 119 5.86 1.19 11.33
C TRP A 119 4.52 0.47 11.17
N GLY A 120 3.57 0.77 12.09
CA GLY A 120 2.26 0.11 12.14
C GLY A 120 1.39 0.32 10.92
N ARG A 121 1.45 1.51 10.29
CA ARG A 121 0.69 1.81 9.05
C ARG A 121 1.40 1.35 7.77
N GLY A 122 2.53 0.67 7.89
CA GLY A 122 3.24 0.15 6.72
C GLY A 122 2.39 -0.76 5.85
N HIS A 123 1.47 -1.53 6.43
CA HIS A 123 0.54 -2.39 5.69
C HIS A 123 -0.46 -1.65 4.81
N GLU A 124 -0.65 -0.33 5.02
CA GLU A 124 -1.48 0.52 4.16
C GLU A 124 -0.77 0.91 2.85
N THR A 125 0.51 0.62 2.71
CA THR A 125 1.37 1.06 1.60
C THR A 125 1.64 -0.05 0.59
N TYR A 126 2.29 0.32 -0.51
CA TYR A 126 2.75 -0.65 -1.52
C TYR A 126 4.20 -1.09 -1.30
N GLY A 127 4.73 -0.96 -0.08
CA GLY A 127 6.01 -1.50 0.31
C GLY A 127 7.15 -0.49 0.38
N GLU A 128 8.38 -1.01 0.30
CA GLU A 128 9.60 -0.25 0.57
C GLU A 128 10.23 0.39 -0.68
N ASP A 129 9.80 -0.02 -1.88
CA ASP A 129 10.40 0.41 -3.13
C ASP A 129 9.65 1.58 -3.77
N PRO A 130 10.33 2.71 -4.08
CA PRO A 130 9.69 3.88 -4.68
C PRO A 130 9.10 3.63 -6.06
N TYR A 131 9.77 2.81 -6.90
CA TYR A 131 9.30 2.49 -8.25
C TYR A 131 8.02 1.65 -8.19
N LEU A 132 8.03 0.55 -7.42
CA LEU A 132 6.84 -0.30 -7.23
C LEU A 132 5.67 0.51 -6.68
N THR A 133 5.91 1.32 -5.64
CA THR A 133 4.89 2.18 -5.04
C THR A 133 4.33 3.19 -6.05
N GLY A 134 5.18 3.78 -6.88
CA GLY A 134 4.77 4.70 -7.95
C GLY A 134 3.91 4.02 -9.01
N GLU A 135 4.33 2.84 -9.50
CA GLU A 135 3.61 2.08 -10.53
C GLU A 135 2.23 1.61 -10.05
N LEU A 136 2.18 0.98 -8.87
CA LEU A 136 0.93 0.46 -8.29
C LEU A 136 -0.01 1.59 -7.84
N GLY A 137 0.54 2.64 -7.23
CA GLY A 137 -0.23 3.83 -6.85
C GLY A 137 -0.86 4.51 -8.05
N CYS A 138 -0.11 4.69 -9.15
CA CYS A 138 -0.64 5.23 -10.39
C CYS A 138 -1.73 4.35 -11.00
N ALA A 139 -1.56 3.04 -10.98
CA ALA A 139 -2.55 2.10 -11.50
C ALA A 139 -3.86 2.17 -10.69
N TYR A 140 -3.77 2.15 -9.38
CA TYR A 140 -4.93 2.26 -8.49
C TYR A 140 -5.67 3.61 -8.68
N ILE A 141 -4.94 4.72 -8.76
CA ILE A 141 -5.51 6.06 -9.04
C ILE A 141 -6.26 6.09 -10.36
N ARG A 142 -5.68 5.53 -11.44
CA ARG A 142 -6.35 5.46 -12.74
C ARG A 142 -7.64 4.65 -12.68
N GLY A 143 -7.64 3.53 -11.95
CA GLY A 143 -8.85 2.74 -11.71
C GLY A 143 -9.91 3.53 -10.94
N LEU A 144 -9.53 4.16 -9.83
CA LEU A 144 -10.45 4.99 -9.03
C LEU A 144 -11.05 6.15 -9.82
N GLN A 145 -10.24 6.85 -10.60
CA GLN A 145 -10.67 8.05 -11.33
C GLN A 145 -11.38 7.71 -12.64
N GLY A 146 -11.14 6.52 -13.20
CA GLY A 146 -11.69 6.12 -14.51
C GLY A 146 -11.00 6.81 -15.68
N PRO A 147 -11.44 6.50 -16.92
CA PRO A 147 -10.74 6.93 -18.13
C PRO A 147 -11.04 8.36 -18.59
N ASP A 148 -12.13 8.97 -18.10
CA ASP A 148 -12.56 10.31 -18.52
C ASP A 148 -12.14 11.34 -17.48
N PRO A 149 -11.12 12.17 -17.77
CA PRO A 149 -10.65 13.18 -16.81
C PRO A 149 -11.67 14.31 -16.58
N ASP A 150 -12.64 14.51 -17.46
CA ASP A 150 -13.67 15.53 -17.28
C ASP A 150 -14.86 15.03 -16.47
N HIS A 151 -15.07 13.70 -16.42
CA HIS A 151 -16.09 13.05 -15.61
C HIS A 151 -15.49 11.89 -14.82
N PRO A 152 -14.66 12.14 -13.79
CA PRO A 152 -14.07 11.06 -13.01
C PRO A 152 -15.15 10.27 -12.25
N LYS A 153 -14.94 8.94 -12.13
CA LYS A 153 -15.82 8.10 -11.31
C LYS A 153 -15.73 8.48 -9.85
N ALA A 154 -14.52 8.72 -9.36
CA ALA A 154 -14.21 9.21 -8.02
C ALA A 154 -12.95 10.09 -8.08
N ALA A 155 -12.66 10.81 -7.03
CA ALA A 155 -11.41 11.53 -6.85
C ALA A 155 -10.49 10.72 -5.93
N ALA A 156 -9.30 10.36 -6.42
CA ALA A 156 -8.25 9.74 -5.63
C ALA A 156 -7.41 10.81 -4.91
N CYS A 157 -6.78 10.42 -3.81
CA CYS A 157 -5.92 11.29 -3.01
C CYS A 157 -4.62 10.57 -2.63
N ALA A 158 -3.50 11.01 -3.18
CA ALA A 158 -2.20 10.48 -2.78
C ALA A 158 -1.82 11.02 -1.39
N LYS A 159 -1.52 10.13 -0.45
CA LYS A 159 -1.22 10.49 0.94
C LYS A 159 -0.01 9.71 1.48
N HIS A 160 0.65 10.21 2.50
CA HIS A 160 0.58 11.51 3.17
C HIS A 160 1.79 12.35 2.73
N PHE A 161 1.59 13.51 2.17
CA PHE A 161 2.62 14.35 1.55
C PHE A 161 3.25 15.28 2.60
N ALA A 162 4.50 15.11 3.00
CA ALA A 162 5.43 14.08 2.58
C ALA A 162 6.30 13.62 3.76
N VAL A 163 7.19 12.64 3.47
CA VAL A 163 8.18 12.16 4.44
C VAL A 163 7.51 11.66 5.73
N HIS A 164 6.52 10.77 5.57
CA HIS A 164 5.73 10.20 6.65
C HIS A 164 5.80 8.67 6.62
N SER A 165 6.43 8.08 7.64
CA SER A 165 6.59 6.61 7.79
C SER A 165 6.88 6.25 9.26
N GLY A 166 6.12 6.82 10.20
CA GLY A 166 6.28 6.64 11.65
C GLY A 166 7.46 7.43 12.24
N PRO A 167 7.65 7.40 13.55
CA PRO A 167 6.85 6.67 14.55
C PRO A 167 5.46 7.29 14.79
N GLU A 168 4.45 6.42 14.96
CA GLU A 168 3.05 6.86 15.15
C GLU A 168 2.86 7.63 16.46
N ALA A 169 3.47 7.18 17.55
CA ALA A 169 3.31 7.79 18.87
C ALA A 169 3.74 9.27 18.96
N ILE A 170 4.56 9.75 18.03
CA ILE A 170 5.07 11.12 18.01
C ILE A 170 4.73 11.86 16.72
N ARG A 171 3.85 11.32 15.87
CA ARG A 171 3.56 11.85 14.54
C ARG A 171 3.11 13.32 14.55
N HIS A 172 2.42 13.75 15.61
CA HIS A 172 1.91 15.11 15.76
C HIS A 172 2.99 16.15 16.09
N GLU A 173 4.11 15.75 16.68
CA GLU A 173 5.20 16.67 17.06
C GLU A 173 6.49 16.45 16.26
N PHE A 174 6.56 15.35 15.50
CA PHE A 174 7.76 14.90 14.83
C PHE A 174 8.25 15.87 13.74
N ASP A 175 9.56 16.00 13.61
CA ASP A 175 10.22 16.75 12.55
C ASP A 175 11.14 15.83 11.75
N ALA A 176 10.66 15.33 10.63
CA ALA A 176 11.43 14.49 9.74
C ALA A 176 12.58 15.28 9.11
N ARG A 177 13.81 14.94 9.50
CA ARG A 177 15.03 15.53 8.93
C ARG A 177 15.52 14.63 7.80
N VAL A 178 15.56 15.19 6.61
CA VAL A 178 15.88 14.45 5.40
C VAL A 178 16.81 15.27 4.49
N SER A 179 17.80 14.60 3.88
CA SER A 179 18.65 15.20 2.85
C SER A 179 17.83 15.49 1.58
N LYS A 180 18.34 16.36 0.69
CA LYS A 180 17.71 16.54 -0.62
C LYS A 180 17.77 15.26 -1.46
N HIS A 181 18.88 14.52 -1.39
CA HIS A 181 19.01 13.23 -2.03
C HIS A 181 17.86 12.31 -1.63
N ASP A 182 17.73 11.97 -0.34
CA ASP A 182 16.71 11.02 0.13
C ASP A 182 15.29 11.53 -0.11
N LEU A 183 15.09 12.84 -0.02
CA LEU A 183 13.80 13.48 -0.29
C LEU A 183 13.31 13.16 -1.71
N TYR A 184 14.15 13.37 -2.73
CA TYR A 184 13.80 13.15 -4.14
C TYR A 184 13.95 11.68 -4.57
N ASP A 185 14.99 10.98 -4.09
CA ASP A 185 15.23 9.60 -4.45
C ASP A 185 14.15 8.63 -3.92
N THR A 186 13.65 8.91 -2.73
CA THR A 186 12.76 7.98 -2.02
C THR A 186 11.40 8.57 -1.72
N TYR A 187 11.34 9.67 -0.94
CA TYR A 187 10.07 10.11 -0.32
C TYR A 187 9.12 10.84 -1.27
N LEU A 188 9.61 11.50 -2.29
CA LEU A 188 8.79 12.25 -3.25
C LEU A 188 8.52 11.49 -4.55
N TYR A 189 9.27 10.42 -4.83
CA TYR A 189 9.21 9.72 -6.11
C TYR A 189 7.78 9.28 -6.47
N ALA A 190 7.12 8.53 -5.60
CA ALA A 190 5.77 8.03 -5.86
C ALA A 190 4.74 9.17 -5.99
N PHE A 191 4.84 10.23 -5.20
CA PHE A 191 3.97 11.40 -5.32
C PHE A 191 4.14 12.11 -6.66
N LYS A 192 5.37 12.31 -7.11
CA LYS A 192 5.64 12.91 -8.43
C LYS A 192 5.03 12.08 -9.56
N ARG A 193 5.16 10.75 -9.48
CA ARG A 193 4.53 9.81 -10.43
C ARG A 193 2.99 9.92 -10.39
N CYS A 194 2.39 9.92 -9.20
CA CYS A 194 0.93 10.06 -9.04
C CYS A 194 0.42 11.38 -9.65
N VAL A 195 1.15 12.49 -9.48
CA VAL A 195 0.79 13.79 -10.06
C VAL A 195 0.98 13.81 -11.58
N LYS A 196 2.16 13.41 -12.06
CA LYS A 196 2.52 13.55 -13.47
C LYS A 196 1.92 12.48 -14.37
N ASP A 197 1.94 11.23 -13.93
CA ASP A 197 1.56 10.09 -14.76
C ASP A 197 0.10 9.66 -14.56
N ALA A 198 -0.43 9.72 -13.34
CA ALA A 198 -1.80 9.34 -13.02
C ALA A 198 -2.76 10.53 -12.91
N LYS A 199 -2.27 11.77 -12.90
CA LYS A 199 -3.08 12.98 -12.75
C LYS A 199 -4.02 12.90 -11.55
N VAL A 200 -3.45 12.55 -10.39
CA VAL A 200 -4.22 12.42 -9.15
C VAL A 200 -4.96 13.72 -8.80
N GLU A 201 -6.22 13.60 -8.39
CA GLU A 201 -7.11 14.74 -8.12
C GLU A 201 -6.83 15.46 -6.80
N ALA A 202 -6.30 14.73 -5.82
CA ALA A 202 -5.99 15.29 -4.52
C ALA A 202 -4.66 14.81 -3.97
N VAL A 203 -4.09 15.61 -3.10
CA VAL A 203 -2.93 15.26 -2.27
C VAL A 203 -3.23 15.64 -0.84
N MET A 204 -2.98 14.72 0.11
CA MET A 204 -3.14 14.99 1.53
C MET A 204 -1.80 15.29 2.18
N GLY A 205 -1.68 16.46 2.84
CA GLY A 205 -0.50 16.79 3.66
C GLY A 205 -0.41 15.91 4.90
N ALA A 206 0.82 15.62 5.32
CA ALA A 206 1.09 14.78 6.48
C ALA A 206 1.00 15.54 7.82
N TYR A 207 0.96 14.81 8.94
CA TYR A 207 0.98 15.39 10.30
C TYR A 207 2.29 16.08 10.63
N ASN A 208 3.41 15.44 10.31
CA ASN A 208 4.75 15.83 10.74
C ASN A 208 5.25 17.13 10.09
N ARG A 209 6.30 17.68 10.67
CA ARG A 209 7.17 18.64 9.98
C ARG A 209 8.16 17.91 9.08
N VAL A 210 8.60 18.62 8.04
CA VAL A 210 9.74 18.21 7.20
C VAL A 210 10.74 19.32 7.20
N ASN A 211 11.94 19.06 7.68
CA ASN A 211 13.03 20.04 7.80
C ASN A 211 12.59 21.35 8.48
N GLY A 212 11.70 21.26 9.49
CA GLY A 212 11.20 22.36 10.30
C GLY A 212 9.89 22.98 9.82
N GLU A 213 9.40 22.68 8.62
CA GLU A 213 8.12 23.19 8.11
C GLU A 213 7.01 22.15 8.33
N PRO A 214 5.84 22.54 8.90
CA PRO A 214 4.66 21.65 8.95
C PRO A 214 4.23 21.26 7.55
N ALA A 215 4.06 19.97 7.27
CA ALA A 215 3.76 19.49 5.91
C ALA A 215 2.49 20.14 5.32
N CYS A 216 1.41 20.23 6.11
CA CYS A 216 0.15 20.88 5.70
C CYS A 216 0.22 22.42 5.55
N GLY A 217 1.32 23.05 5.90
CA GLY A 217 1.54 24.51 5.80
C GLY A 217 2.94 24.88 5.32
N SER A 218 3.61 23.96 4.62
CA SER A 218 4.95 24.15 4.06
C SER A 218 4.87 24.85 2.70
N LYS A 219 5.52 26.00 2.58
CA LYS A 219 5.68 26.65 1.29
C LYS A 219 6.55 25.78 0.36
N THR A 220 7.63 25.23 0.89
CA THR A 220 8.55 24.38 0.12
C THR A 220 7.83 23.18 -0.46
N LEU A 221 7.07 22.42 0.34
CA LEU A 221 6.38 21.21 -0.12
C LEU A 221 5.19 21.53 -1.04
N LEU A 222 4.27 22.42 -0.59
CA LEU A 222 2.98 22.59 -1.26
C LEU A 222 3.04 23.53 -2.46
N LYS A 223 3.89 24.58 -2.42
CA LYS A 223 4.04 25.51 -3.55
C LYS A 223 5.22 25.12 -4.43
N ASP A 224 6.43 25.23 -3.89
CA ASP A 224 7.64 25.16 -4.70
C ASP A 224 7.79 23.75 -5.35
N ILE A 225 7.52 22.66 -4.60
CA ILE A 225 7.63 21.29 -5.12
C ILE A 225 6.32 20.82 -5.77
N LEU A 226 5.21 20.78 -5.02
CA LEU A 226 3.98 20.15 -5.50
C LEU A 226 3.35 20.94 -6.66
N ARG A 227 3.19 22.28 -6.51
CA ARG A 227 2.54 23.11 -7.53
C ARG A 227 3.50 23.48 -8.67
N ASP A 228 4.67 24.04 -8.33
CA ASP A 228 5.54 24.62 -9.34
C ASP A 228 6.40 23.58 -10.06
N GLU A 229 7.02 22.64 -9.33
CA GLU A 229 7.87 21.62 -9.93
C GLU A 229 7.06 20.44 -10.50
N PHE A 230 6.12 19.87 -9.73
CA PHE A 230 5.33 18.73 -10.20
C PHE A 230 4.17 19.12 -11.10
N GLY A 231 3.74 20.40 -11.07
CA GLY A 231 2.63 20.88 -11.87
C GLY A 231 1.27 20.39 -11.38
N PHE A 232 1.11 20.18 -10.08
CA PHE A 232 -0.15 19.72 -9.50
C PHE A 232 -1.25 20.76 -9.60
N GLU A 233 -2.37 20.42 -10.23
CA GLU A 233 -3.51 21.30 -10.45
C GLU A 233 -4.71 21.03 -9.54
N GLY A 234 -4.79 19.84 -8.93
CA GLY A 234 -5.87 19.41 -8.03
C GLY A 234 -5.89 20.13 -6.67
N HIS A 235 -6.66 19.64 -5.73
CA HIS A 235 -6.75 20.24 -4.40
C HIS A 235 -5.85 19.54 -3.37
N VAL A 236 -5.41 20.30 -2.37
CA VAL A 236 -4.66 19.80 -1.21
C VAL A 236 -5.59 19.76 0.00
N VAL A 237 -5.67 18.62 0.65
CA VAL A 237 -6.35 18.45 1.93
C VAL A 237 -5.33 18.27 3.06
N SER A 238 -5.61 18.79 4.25
CA SER A 238 -4.81 18.47 5.44
C SER A 238 -5.15 17.09 5.95
N ASP A 239 -4.20 16.40 6.58
CA ASP A 239 -4.56 15.30 7.46
C ASP A 239 -5.45 15.81 8.60
N CYS A 240 -6.19 14.88 9.23
CA CYS A 240 -7.23 15.23 10.19
C CYS A 240 -6.61 15.87 11.45
N TRP A 241 -7.04 17.10 11.75
CA TRP A 241 -6.50 17.97 12.82
C TRP A 241 -5.03 18.40 12.66
N ALA A 242 -4.31 18.03 11.62
CA ALA A 242 -2.88 18.34 11.45
C ALA A 242 -2.56 19.84 11.46
N ILE A 243 -3.50 20.74 11.09
CA ILE A 243 -3.26 22.19 11.12
C ILE A 243 -3.25 22.71 12.57
N ILE A 244 -3.96 22.10 13.50
CA ILE A 244 -3.92 22.46 14.92
C ILE A 244 -2.54 22.17 15.52
N ASP A 245 -1.84 21.15 15.03
CA ASP A 245 -0.50 20.82 15.48
C ASP A 245 0.50 21.96 15.32
N PHE A 246 0.27 22.90 14.37
CA PHE A 246 1.22 23.99 14.13
C PHE A 246 1.44 24.86 15.36
N HIS A 247 0.42 25.10 16.17
CA HIS A 247 0.55 25.87 17.42
C HIS A 247 0.57 25.00 18.68
N GLU A 248 -0.12 23.87 18.70
CA GLU A 248 -0.18 23.01 19.89
C GLU A 248 1.10 22.16 20.05
N HIS A 249 1.59 21.54 18.97
CA HIS A 249 2.68 20.56 19.03
C HIS A 249 3.95 21.07 18.34
N HIS A 250 3.86 21.56 17.12
CA HIS A 250 5.03 22.06 16.37
C HIS A 250 5.56 23.39 16.89
N ARG A 251 4.71 24.22 17.48
CA ARG A 251 5.02 25.56 18.03
C ARG A 251 5.65 26.49 17.02
N VAL A 252 5.19 26.43 15.75
CA VAL A 252 5.65 27.28 14.65
C VAL A 252 4.70 28.44 14.37
N THR A 253 3.53 28.46 15.01
CA THR A 253 2.54 29.53 15.04
C THR A 253 2.10 29.75 16.49
N LYS A 254 1.42 30.87 16.77
CA LYS A 254 1.04 31.24 18.17
C LYS A 254 -0.34 30.76 18.54
N ASN A 255 -1.24 30.66 17.57
CA ASN A 255 -2.66 30.33 17.76
C ASN A 255 -3.25 29.69 16.51
N VAL A 256 -4.50 29.32 16.58
CA VAL A 256 -5.20 28.62 15.48
C VAL A 256 -5.42 29.54 14.26
N GLU A 257 -5.60 30.84 14.45
CA GLU A 257 -5.76 31.81 13.36
C GLU A 257 -4.48 31.91 12.50
N GLU A 258 -3.30 32.01 13.15
CA GLU A 258 -2.01 31.97 12.44
C GLU A 258 -1.79 30.61 11.74
N SER A 259 -2.23 29.51 12.38
CA SER A 259 -2.10 28.17 11.79
C SER A 259 -2.98 28.01 10.55
N ALA A 260 -4.25 28.40 10.63
CA ALA A 260 -5.19 28.38 9.51
C ALA A 260 -4.70 29.28 8.35
N ALA A 261 -4.26 30.49 8.65
CA ALA A 261 -3.73 31.42 7.66
C ALA A 261 -2.48 30.86 6.97
N ARG A 262 -1.54 30.29 7.73
CA ARG A 262 -0.32 29.68 7.19
C ARG A 262 -0.65 28.54 6.22
N ALA A 263 -1.56 27.63 6.60
CA ALA A 263 -1.98 26.52 5.77
C ALA A 263 -2.64 27.01 4.47
N ALA A 264 -3.65 27.90 4.56
CA ALA A 264 -4.38 28.43 3.41
C ALA A 264 -3.45 29.24 2.47
N ASN A 265 -2.62 30.14 3.00
CA ASN A 265 -1.68 30.92 2.21
C ASN A 265 -0.64 30.06 1.51
N ASN A 266 -0.27 28.92 2.04
CA ASN A 266 0.71 28.02 1.44
C ASN A 266 0.10 26.90 0.57
N GLY A 267 -1.24 26.93 0.35
CA GLY A 267 -1.87 26.11 -0.67
C GLY A 267 -2.56 24.84 -0.16
N CYS A 268 -2.83 24.74 1.15
CA CYS A 268 -3.78 23.79 1.69
C CYS A 268 -5.20 24.31 1.43
N ASP A 269 -5.98 23.61 0.61
CA ASP A 269 -7.28 24.07 0.13
C ASP A 269 -8.44 23.61 1.02
N LEU A 270 -8.29 22.48 1.66
CA LEU A 270 -9.32 21.82 2.47
C LEU A 270 -8.77 21.38 3.83
N ASN A 271 -9.49 21.69 4.90
CA ASN A 271 -9.14 21.24 6.24
C ASN A 271 -10.00 20.06 6.71
N CYS A 272 -9.38 18.93 7.03
CA CYS A 272 -9.96 17.92 7.88
C CYS A 272 -9.74 18.32 9.35
N GLY A 273 -10.77 18.77 10.01
CA GLY A 273 -10.71 19.29 11.38
C GLY A 273 -11.40 20.65 11.52
N VAL A 274 -10.99 21.41 12.50
CA VAL A 274 -11.69 22.65 12.92
C VAL A 274 -10.89 23.94 12.67
N ALA A 275 -9.61 23.85 12.25
CA ALA A 275 -8.74 25.03 12.14
C ALA A 275 -9.29 26.08 11.16
N PHE A 276 -9.84 25.67 10.02
CA PHE A 276 -10.37 26.61 9.03
C PHE A 276 -11.71 27.26 9.41
N LEU A 277 -12.34 26.84 10.50
CA LEU A 277 -13.44 27.61 11.12
C LEU A 277 -12.96 28.95 11.67
N HIS A 278 -11.66 29.12 11.88
CA HIS A 278 -11.02 30.36 12.33
C HIS A 278 -10.54 31.27 11.17
N LEU A 279 -10.73 30.88 9.90
CA LEU A 279 -10.38 31.72 8.74
C LEU A 279 -11.08 33.09 8.74
N PRO A 280 -12.38 33.24 9.15
CA PRO A 280 -13.00 34.56 9.24
C PRO A 280 -12.21 35.52 10.14
N LYS A 281 -11.81 35.05 11.32
CA LYS A 281 -10.99 35.86 12.24
C LYS A 281 -9.59 36.12 11.70
N ALA A 282 -8.96 35.12 11.09
CA ALA A 282 -7.65 35.28 10.44
C ALA A 282 -7.69 36.30 9.29
N TYR A 283 -8.79 36.38 8.54
CA TYR A 283 -9.00 37.37 7.50
C TYR A 283 -9.18 38.79 8.07
N GLU A 284 -10.03 38.96 9.10
CA GLU A 284 -10.19 40.23 9.82
C GLU A 284 -8.87 40.75 10.36
N ASP A 285 -8.00 39.90 10.84
CA ASP A 285 -6.68 40.22 11.37
C ASP A 285 -5.62 40.45 10.26
N GLY A 286 -6.01 40.31 8.98
CA GLY A 286 -5.14 40.49 7.82
C GLY A 286 -4.08 39.42 7.63
N LEU A 287 -4.28 38.22 8.18
CA LEU A 287 -3.33 37.10 8.12
C LEU A 287 -3.47 36.26 6.84
N VAL A 288 -4.67 36.24 6.24
CA VAL A 288 -4.96 35.46 5.00
C VAL A 288 -5.62 36.39 3.97
N SER A 289 -5.31 36.19 2.69
CA SER A 289 -5.89 36.99 1.61
C SER A 289 -7.15 36.36 1.02
N GLU A 290 -8.05 37.20 0.46
CA GLU A 290 -9.22 36.71 -0.26
C GLU A 290 -8.83 35.92 -1.53
N GLU A 291 -7.72 36.29 -2.17
CA GLU A 291 -7.21 35.61 -3.35
C GLU A 291 -6.82 34.15 -3.02
N ALA A 292 -6.17 33.93 -1.87
CA ALA A 292 -5.80 32.57 -1.43
C ALA A 292 -7.06 31.72 -1.15
N ILE A 293 -8.05 32.28 -0.46
CA ILE A 293 -9.35 31.62 -0.18
C ILE A 293 -10.07 31.32 -1.50
N THR A 294 -10.16 32.28 -2.41
CA THR A 294 -10.84 32.11 -3.70
C THR A 294 -10.20 31.03 -4.54
N ALA A 295 -8.87 31.01 -4.66
CA ALA A 295 -8.14 30.01 -5.41
C ALA A 295 -8.34 28.58 -4.84
N ALA A 296 -8.39 28.43 -3.52
CA ALA A 296 -8.70 27.16 -2.86
C ALA A 296 -10.11 26.69 -3.22
N VAL A 297 -11.11 27.55 -3.08
CA VAL A 297 -12.52 27.20 -3.36
C VAL A 297 -12.75 26.90 -4.83
N GLU A 298 -12.07 27.57 -5.76
CA GLU A 298 -12.14 27.27 -7.19
C GLU A 298 -11.72 25.81 -7.48
N ARG A 299 -10.63 25.34 -6.87
CA ARG A 299 -10.19 23.94 -7.01
C ARG A 299 -11.19 22.95 -6.42
N LEU A 300 -11.72 23.27 -5.24
CA LEU A 300 -12.72 22.43 -4.57
C LEU A 300 -14.03 22.36 -5.36
N MET A 301 -14.47 23.45 -5.97
CA MET A 301 -15.67 23.46 -6.81
C MET A 301 -15.44 22.73 -8.15
N GLU A 302 -14.26 22.88 -8.77
CA GLU A 302 -13.92 22.22 -10.02
C GLU A 302 -14.10 20.70 -9.91
N ILE A 303 -13.54 20.05 -8.88
CA ILE A 303 -13.72 18.60 -8.72
C ILE A 303 -15.16 18.21 -8.39
N ARG A 304 -15.89 18.99 -7.59
CA ARG A 304 -17.30 18.73 -7.30
C ARG A 304 -18.17 18.81 -8.56
N ILE A 305 -17.88 19.75 -9.46
CA ILE A 305 -18.54 19.86 -10.78
C ILE A 305 -18.26 18.61 -11.61
N ARG A 306 -16.99 18.23 -11.76
CA ARG A 306 -16.58 17.07 -12.57
C ARG A 306 -17.13 15.76 -12.03
N LEU A 307 -17.30 15.65 -10.72
CA LEU A 307 -17.98 14.51 -10.08
C LEU A 307 -19.51 14.49 -10.28
N GLY A 308 -20.08 15.49 -10.97
CA GLY A 308 -21.53 15.55 -11.26
C GLY A 308 -22.37 15.97 -10.07
N MET A 309 -21.82 16.75 -9.15
CA MET A 309 -22.58 17.21 -7.97
C MET A 309 -23.43 18.46 -8.26
N MET A 310 -23.28 19.06 -9.44
CA MET A 310 -24.03 20.23 -9.86
C MET A 310 -25.08 19.84 -10.91
N LYS A 311 -26.29 20.40 -10.77
CA LYS A 311 -27.43 20.04 -11.63
C LYS A 311 -27.14 20.23 -13.14
N ASP A 312 -26.38 21.28 -13.46
CA ASP A 312 -26.08 21.62 -14.86
C ASP A 312 -24.89 20.84 -15.43
N TYR A 313 -24.27 20.00 -14.63
CA TYR A 313 -23.13 19.15 -15.01
C TYR A 313 -23.31 17.72 -14.47
N PRO A 314 -24.22 16.92 -15.06
CA PRO A 314 -24.54 15.57 -14.57
C PRO A 314 -23.39 14.59 -14.81
N SER A 315 -23.30 13.58 -13.98
CA SER A 315 -22.32 12.51 -14.14
C SER A 315 -22.83 11.42 -15.09
N PRO A 316 -21.98 10.86 -15.96
CA PRO A 316 -22.37 9.69 -16.77
C PRO A 316 -22.56 8.41 -15.91
N TYR A 317 -22.28 8.45 -14.63
CA TYR A 317 -22.35 7.32 -13.69
C TYR A 317 -23.57 7.35 -12.78
N GLU A 318 -24.58 8.18 -13.04
CA GLU A 318 -25.78 8.31 -12.19
C GLU A 318 -26.66 7.06 -12.14
N ASP A 319 -26.58 6.21 -13.18
CA ASP A 319 -27.38 4.99 -13.31
C ASP A 319 -26.70 3.74 -12.70
N LEU A 320 -25.49 3.85 -12.11
CA LEU A 320 -24.87 2.72 -11.46
C LEU A 320 -25.71 2.26 -10.26
N SER A 321 -26.21 1.01 -10.34
CA SER A 321 -27.10 0.42 -9.34
C SER A 321 -26.36 -0.08 -8.12
N TYR A 322 -27.03 -0.05 -6.96
CA TYR A 322 -26.53 -0.64 -5.72
C TYR A 322 -26.30 -2.17 -5.82
N ASP A 323 -26.91 -2.84 -6.80
CA ASP A 323 -26.70 -4.27 -7.05
C ASP A 323 -25.27 -4.62 -7.46
N LEU A 324 -24.47 -3.61 -7.83
CA LEU A 324 -23.04 -3.78 -8.10
C LEU A 324 -22.19 -3.91 -6.82
N VAL A 325 -22.73 -3.46 -5.67
CA VAL A 325 -22.00 -3.52 -4.39
C VAL A 325 -21.87 -4.96 -3.93
N GLU A 326 -20.62 -5.44 -3.80
CA GLU A 326 -20.30 -6.82 -3.44
C GLU A 326 -20.98 -7.86 -4.36
N CYS A 327 -21.13 -7.53 -5.66
CA CYS A 327 -21.64 -8.49 -6.63
C CYS A 327 -20.65 -9.65 -6.84
N LYS A 328 -21.14 -10.70 -7.50
CA LYS A 328 -20.35 -11.93 -7.66
C LYS A 328 -19.01 -11.68 -8.35
N GLU A 329 -19.00 -10.89 -9.39
CA GLU A 329 -17.81 -10.55 -10.19
C GLU A 329 -16.76 -9.82 -9.33
N HIS A 330 -17.19 -8.86 -8.51
CA HIS A 330 -16.30 -8.14 -7.59
C HIS A 330 -15.74 -9.04 -6.49
N VAL A 331 -16.58 -9.93 -5.95
CA VAL A 331 -16.16 -10.93 -4.96
C VAL A 331 -15.18 -11.93 -5.57
N ASP A 332 -15.42 -12.41 -6.79
CA ASP A 332 -14.50 -13.32 -7.47
C ASP A 332 -13.14 -12.66 -7.71
N LEU A 333 -13.11 -11.38 -8.11
CA LEU A 333 -11.87 -10.61 -8.25
C LEU A 333 -11.14 -10.46 -6.92
N SER A 334 -11.86 -10.28 -5.80
CA SER A 334 -11.21 -10.18 -4.47
C SER A 334 -10.54 -11.48 -4.05
N VAL A 335 -11.12 -12.64 -4.40
CA VAL A 335 -10.50 -13.94 -4.15
C VAL A 335 -9.29 -14.17 -5.07
N GLU A 336 -9.38 -13.75 -6.34
CA GLU A 336 -8.26 -13.83 -7.27
C GLU A 336 -7.09 -12.93 -6.83
N ALA A 337 -7.38 -11.71 -6.37
CA ALA A 337 -6.38 -10.83 -5.77
C ALA A 337 -5.70 -11.48 -4.54
N ALA A 338 -6.47 -12.15 -3.69
CA ALA A 338 -5.93 -12.90 -2.56
C ALA A 338 -5.01 -14.05 -3.01
N ARG A 339 -5.37 -14.82 -4.04
CA ARG A 339 -4.51 -15.87 -4.60
C ARG A 339 -3.18 -15.33 -5.09
N ARG A 340 -3.22 -14.23 -5.86
CA ARG A 340 -2.02 -13.60 -6.43
C ARG A 340 -1.13 -12.92 -5.39
N SER A 341 -1.69 -12.55 -4.22
CA SER A 341 -0.95 -11.91 -3.13
C SER A 341 -0.16 -12.88 -2.24
N MET A 342 -0.53 -14.18 -2.21
CA MET A 342 0.10 -15.17 -1.34
C MET A 342 1.56 -15.39 -1.69
N VAL A 343 2.46 -15.27 -0.70
CA VAL A 343 3.90 -15.47 -0.89
C VAL A 343 4.34 -16.78 -0.22
N LEU A 344 4.83 -17.71 -1.01
CA LEU A 344 5.42 -18.93 -0.49
C LEU A 344 6.87 -18.66 -0.08
N LEU A 345 7.11 -18.57 1.23
CA LEU A 345 8.44 -18.25 1.77
C LEU A 345 9.35 -19.46 1.87
N LYS A 346 8.78 -20.63 2.19
CA LYS A 346 9.53 -21.89 2.34
C LYS A 346 8.67 -23.09 1.92
N ASN A 347 9.28 -24.09 1.27
CA ASN A 347 8.62 -25.32 0.90
C ASN A 347 9.61 -26.49 0.78
N GLU A 348 10.10 -26.98 1.90
CA GLU A 348 11.04 -28.09 1.95
C GLU A 348 10.40 -29.41 1.49
N ASN A 349 11.13 -30.16 0.69
CA ASN A 349 10.73 -31.48 0.21
C ASN A 349 9.33 -31.51 -0.45
N ASN A 350 8.90 -30.38 -1.02
CA ASN A 350 7.55 -30.20 -1.57
C ASN A 350 6.46 -30.57 -0.57
N MET A 351 6.58 -30.06 0.67
CA MET A 351 5.57 -30.24 1.72
C MET A 351 4.21 -29.72 1.25
N LEU A 352 4.19 -28.61 0.55
CA LEU A 352 3.02 -28.08 -0.14
C LEU A 352 3.11 -28.36 -1.65
N PRO A 353 1.98 -28.63 -2.33
CA PRO A 353 0.64 -28.72 -1.77
C PRO A 353 0.40 -30.02 -1.00
N LEU A 354 -0.51 -29.96 -0.01
CA LEU A 354 -0.97 -31.12 0.76
C LEU A 354 -1.86 -32.02 -0.10
N ASP A 355 -1.59 -33.32 -0.08
CA ASP A 355 -2.45 -34.30 -0.75
C ASP A 355 -3.62 -34.70 0.15
N VAL A 356 -4.78 -34.09 -0.06
CA VAL A 356 -5.99 -34.32 0.75
C VAL A 356 -6.39 -35.81 0.80
N LYS A 357 -6.04 -36.61 -0.23
CA LYS A 357 -6.35 -38.06 -0.28
C LYS A 357 -5.53 -38.88 0.71
N LYS A 358 -4.40 -38.34 1.18
CA LYS A 358 -3.51 -38.99 2.16
C LYS A 358 -3.74 -38.52 3.59
N ILE A 359 -4.53 -37.46 3.78
CA ILE A 359 -4.77 -36.81 5.07
C ILE A 359 -6.15 -37.21 5.57
N ARG A 360 -6.25 -37.63 6.83
CA ARG A 360 -7.51 -37.99 7.52
C ARG A 360 -7.87 -36.98 8.60
N SER A 361 -6.86 -36.24 9.08
CA SER A 361 -7.04 -35.29 10.16
C SER A 361 -6.09 -34.09 10.03
N ILE A 362 -6.61 -32.88 10.24
CA ILE A 362 -5.88 -31.60 10.22
C ILE A 362 -6.14 -30.91 11.55
N ALA A 363 -5.09 -30.45 12.21
CA ALA A 363 -5.20 -29.50 13.31
C ALA A 363 -4.95 -28.08 12.78
N VAL A 364 -5.93 -27.20 12.89
CA VAL A 364 -5.80 -25.76 12.58
C VAL A 364 -5.64 -25.04 13.89
N ILE A 365 -4.46 -24.46 14.10
CA ILE A 365 -4.07 -23.90 15.42
C ILE A 365 -3.63 -22.45 15.24
N GLY A 366 -3.88 -21.64 16.24
CA GLY A 366 -3.35 -20.29 16.33
C GLY A 366 -4.42 -19.19 16.40
N PRO A 367 -4.04 -17.98 16.91
CA PRO A 367 -4.97 -16.87 17.10
C PRO A 367 -5.53 -16.33 15.78
N ASN A 368 -4.78 -16.46 14.68
CA ASN A 368 -5.19 -15.97 13.35
C ASN A 368 -6.03 -17.00 12.57
N ALA A 369 -6.14 -18.24 13.05
CA ALA A 369 -6.85 -19.30 12.35
C ALA A 369 -8.33 -18.98 12.11
N ASN A 370 -9.01 -18.35 13.07
CA ASN A 370 -10.43 -17.99 13.02
C ASN A 370 -10.69 -16.52 13.30
N SER A 371 -9.74 -15.65 12.97
CA SER A 371 -9.84 -14.22 13.17
C SER A 371 -10.32 -13.50 11.90
N ARG A 372 -11.45 -12.78 12.01
CA ARG A 372 -11.90 -11.88 10.94
C ARG A 372 -11.06 -10.59 10.88
N ALA A 373 -10.53 -10.14 12.00
CA ALA A 373 -9.67 -8.96 12.07
C ALA A 373 -8.38 -9.18 11.26
N ALA A 374 -7.79 -10.37 11.33
CA ALA A 374 -6.59 -10.72 10.58
C ALA A 374 -6.82 -10.88 9.06
N LEU A 375 -8.08 -10.81 8.59
CA LEU A 375 -8.37 -10.83 7.14
C LEU A 375 -8.26 -9.44 6.51
N VAL A 376 -8.51 -8.38 7.24
CA VAL A 376 -8.88 -7.09 6.64
C VAL A 376 -7.90 -5.94 6.88
N GLY A 377 -7.11 -5.96 7.95
CA GLY A 377 -6.23 -4.82 8.27
C GLY A 377 -7.02 -3.55 8.58
N ASN A 378 -6.50 -2.37 8.15
CA ASN A 378 -7.08 -1.07 8.41
C ASN A 378 -7.83 -0.52 7.17
N TYR A 379 -8.75 0.43 7.36
CA TYR A 379 -9.51 1.12 6.31
C TYR A 379 -10.36 0.19 5.43
N GLN A 380 -11.09 -0.73 6.05
CA GLN A 380 -11.95 -1.71 5.38
C GLN A 380 -13.44 -1.31 5.39
N GLY A 381 -14.19 -1.86 4.45
CA GLY A 381 -15.64 -1.94 4.49
C GLY A 381 -16.14 -3.15 5.30
N THR A 382 -17.43 -3.43 5.22
CA THR A 382 -18.04 -4.62 5.81
C THR A 382 -18.40 -5.59 4.69
N SER A 383 -17.85 -6.81 4.70
CA SER A 383 -18.30 -7.85 3.79
C SER A 383 -19.52 -8.58 4.33
N SER A 384 -20.45 -8.95 3.46
CA SER A 384 -21.60 -9.77 3.82
C SER A 384 -21.19 -11.20 4.24
N ARG A 385 -19.98 -11.64 3.84
CA ARG A 385 -19.44 -12.93 4.20
C ARG A 385 -17.93 -12.91 4.36
N TYR A 386 -17.46 -13.37 5.50
CA TYR A 386 -16.05 -13.63 5.77
C TYR A 386 -15.74 -15.12 5.63
N ILE A 387 -14.52 -15.46 5.22
CA ILE A 387 -13.98 -16.83 5.20
C ILE A 387 -12.60 -16.78 5.82
N THR A 388 -12.49 -17.26 7.06
CA THR A 388 -11.21 -17.37 7.77
C THR A 388 -10.41 -18.57 7.25
N PRO A 389 -9.09 -18.69 7.55
CA PRO A 389 -8.32 -19.88 7.21
C PRO A 389 -8.97 -21.18 7.69
N LEU A 390 -9.48 -21.22 8.92
CA LEU A 390 -10.22 -22.37 9.45
C LEU A 390 -11.45 -22.70 8.60
N GLU A 391 -12.30 -21.71 8.32
CA GLU A 391 -13.49 -21.90 7.50
C GLU A 391 -13.15 -22.33 6.07
N GLY A 392 -12.10 -21.75 5.47
CA GLY A 392 -11.63 -22.13 4.15
C GLY A 392 -11.18 -23.59 4.08
N ILE A 393 -10.38 -24.02 5.04
CA ILE A 393 -9.93 -25.42 5.14
C ILE A 393 -11.12 -26.36 5.35
N GLN A 394 -12.04 -26.05 6.27
CA GLN A 394 -13.23 -26.87 6.54
C GLN A 394 -14.12 -26.98 5.29
N GLN A 395 -14.34 -25.89 4.56
CA GLN A 395 -15.13 -25.90 3.32
C GLN A 395 -14.45 -26.71 2.21
N TYR A 396 -13.11 -26.66 2.14
CA TYR A 396 -12.34 -27.37 1.12
C TYR A 396 -12.37 -28.88 1.32
N VAL A 397 -12.08 -29.35 2.54
CA VAL A 397 -11.95 -30.81 2.82
C VAL A 397 -13.29 -31.48 3.12
N GLY A 398 -14.35 -30.73 3.43
CA GLY A 398 -15.67 -31.27 3.74
C GLY A 398 -15.66 -32.21 4.95
N ASP A 399 -16.55 -33.21 4.94
CA ASP A 399 -16.72 -34.18 6.04
C ASP A 399 -15.73 -35.38 5.96
N ASP A 400 -14.96 -35.49 4.88
CA ASP A 400 -14.06 -36.62 4.66
C ASP A 400 -12.78 -36.55 5.49
N VAL A 401 -12.40 -35.35 5.92
CA VAL A 401 -11.21 -35.06 6.74
C VAL A 401 -11.63 -34.40 8.05
N ARG A 402 -11.20 -34.99 9.17
CA ARG A 402 -11.44 -34.37 10.47
C ARG A 402 -10.61 -33.13 10.66
N VAL A 403 -11.25 -31.96 10.80
CA VAL A 403 -10.59 -30.72 11.16
C VAL A 403 -10.81 -30.42 12.64
N THR A 404 -9.73 -30.32 13.40
CA THR A 404 -9.76 -29.85 14.80
C THR A 404 -9.20 -28.42 14.88
N TYR A 405 -9.79 -27.60 15.73
CA TYR A 405 -9.35 -26.24 15.97
C TYR A 405 -8.90 -26.05 17.41
N ALA A 406 -7.81 -25.30 17.60
CA ALA A 406 -7.40 -24.78 18.89
C ALA A 406 -6.81 -23.38 18.72
N GLU A 407 -7.25 -22.43 19.52
CA GLU A 407 -6.69 -21.06 19.48
C GLU A 407 -5.21 -21.02 19.90
N GLY A 408 -4.83 -21.90 20.83
CA GLY A 408 -3.44 -22.09 21.29
C GLY A 408 -2.95 -20.98 22.20
N CYS A 409 -3.02 -19.72 21.75
CA CYS A 409 -2.68 -18.55 22.54
C CYS A 409 -3.52 -17.34 22.11
N HIS A 410 -3.51 -16.28 22.90
CA HIS A 410 -4.03 -14.97 22.49
C HIS A 410 -3.03 -14.30 21.51
N LEU A 411 -3.53 -13.35 20.70
CA LEU A 411 -2.71 -12.66 19.70
C LEU A 411 -1.45 -12.01 20.33
N TYR A 412 -1.55 -11.39 21.51
CA TYR A 412 -0.42 -10.72 22.17
C TYR A 412 -0.41 -10.82 23.70
N LYS A 413 -1.44 -11.42 24.34
CA LYS A 413 -1.48 -11.60 25.80
C LYS A 413 -0.97 -12.98 26.20
N ASN A 414 -0.64 -13.11 27.46
CA ASN A 414 -0.14 -14.40 28.02
C ASN A 414 -1.24 -15.44 28.19
N LYS A 415 -2.51 -15.07 28.09
CA LYS A 415 -3.67 -15.95 28.27
C LYS A 415 -4.83 -15.48 27.37
N VAL A 416 -5.67 -16.42 26.97
CA VAL A 416 -6.89 -16.18 26.20
C VAL A 416 -8.03 -15.76 27.13
N GLU A 417 -8.28 -16.58 28.14
CA GLU A 417 -9.38 -16.36 29.06
C GLU A 417 -8.97 -15.45 30.24
N GLY A 418 -9.73 -14.39 30.50
CA GLY A 418 -9.39 -13.38 31.51
C GLY A 418 -9.14 -13.92 32.92
N LEU A 419 -9.83 -15.01 33.29
CA LEU A 419 -9.65 -15.71 34.57
C LEU A 419 -8.72 -16.91 34.48
N GLY A 420 -8.19 -17.23 33.29
CA GLY A 420 -7.26 -18.32 33.05
C GLY A 420 -5.87 -18.04 33.63
N GLU A 421 -5.05 -19.07 33.67
CA GLU A 421 -3.60 -18.97 33.92
C GLU A 421 -2.85 -18.70 32.61
N ASP A 422 -1.60 -18.29 32.70
CA ASP A 422 -0.75 -18.12 31.51
C ASP A 422 -0.69 -19.43 30.71
N LYS A 423 -0.73 -19.31 29.37
CA LYS A 423 -0.75 -20.45 28.45
C LYS A 423 -1.95 -21.37 28.60
N ASP A 424 -3.10 -20.82 28.99
CA ASP A 424 -4.34 -21.56 29.28
C ASP A 424 -4.84 -22.44 28.13
N ARG A 425 -4.46 -22.17 26.87
CA ARG A 425 -4.85 -22.92 25.66
C ARG A 425 -3.74 -23.80 25.06
N PHE A 426 -2.51 -23.76 25.57
CA PHE A 426 -1.39 -24.53 24.98
C PHE A 426 -1.64 -26.05 24.99
N LYS A 427 -2.15 -26.59 26.10
CA LYS A 427 -2.37 -28.04 26.20
C LYS A 427 -3.43 -28.53 25.22
N GLU A 428 -4.48 -27.77 24.95
CA GLU A 428 -5.47 -28.09 23.96
C GLU A 428 -4.86 -28.10 22.55
N ALA A 429 -4.01 -27.12 22.22
CA ALA A 429 -3.29 -27.07 20.95
C ALA A 429 -2.34 -28.27 20.76
N VAL A 430 -1.61 -28.67 21.80
CA VAL A 430 -0.76 -29.86 21.79
C VAL A 430 -1.59 -31.13 21.52
N ILE A 431 -2.71 -31.31 22.25
CA ILE A 431 -3.61 -32.46 22.05
C ILE A 431 -4.15 -32.48 20.62
N ALA A 432 -4.56 -31.32 20.08
CA ALA A 432 -5.02 -31.24 18.69
C ALA A 432 -3.92 -31.65 17.70
N ALA A 433 -2.70 -31.20 17.90
CA ALA A 433 -1.54 -31.53 17.07
C ALA A 433 -1.18 -33.03 17.15
N GLU A 434 -1.14 -33.61 18.35
CA GLU A 434 -0.83 -35.04 18.55
C GLU A 434 -1.79 -35.99 17.79
N HIS A 435 -3.06 -35.58 17.68
CA HIS A 435 -4.13 -36.35 17.02
C HIS A 435 -4.36 -35.95 15.55
N ALA A 436 -3.47 -35.18 14.93
CA ALA A 436 -3.56 -34.81 13.54
C ALA A 436 -2.47 -35.47 12.67
N ASP A 437 -2.74 -35.63 11.38
CA ASP A 437 -1.75 -36.03 10.38
C ASP A 437 -0.86 -34.88 9.96
N VAL A 438 -1.44 -33.65 9.95
CA VAL A 438 -0.74 -32.38 9.62
C VAL A 438 -1.31 -31.25 10.46
N VAL A 439 -0.47 -30.29 10.79
CA VAL A 439 -0.84 -29.07 11.51
C VAL A 439 -0.73 -27.88 10.56
N VAL A 440 -1.78 -27.07 10.50
CA VAL A 440 -1.77 -25.74 9.89
C VAL A 440 -1.77 -24.74 11.03
N LEU A 441 -0.64 -24.08 11.24
CA LEU A 441 -0.42 -23.14 12.33
C LEU A 441 -0.57 -21.71 11.81
N CYS A 442 -1.62 -20.99 12.24
CA CYS A 442 -1.95 -19.65 11.76
C CYS A 442 -1.54 -18.63 12.83
N LEU A 443 -0.44 -17.94 12.58
CA LEU A 443 0.16 -16.96 13.49
C LEU A 443 0.31 -15.61 12.80
N GLY A 444 0.55 -14.56 13.57
CA GLY A 444 0.84 -13.23 13.03
C GLY A 444 0.24 -12.09 13.84
N LEU A 445 -0.28 -11.13 13.13
CA LEU A 445 -0.75 -9.85 13.63
C LEU A 445 -2.20 -9.60 13.20
N ASP A 446 -2.74 -8.47 13.61
CA ASP A 446 -3.89 -7.78 13.03
C ASP A 446 -3.76 -6.27 13.28
N ALA A 447 -4.72 -5.46 12.83
CA ALA A 447 -4.67 -4.00 12.97
C ALA A 447 -4.72 -3.49 14.42
N THR A 448 -4.96 -4.35 15.41
CA THR A 448 -4.87 -3.97 16.83
C THR A 448 -3.43 -4.02 17.37
N VAL A 449 -2.51 -4.67 16.65
CA VAL A 449 -1.09 -4.80 17.00
C VAL A 449 -0.21 -3.94 16.10
N GLU A 450 -0.54 -3.86 14.81
CA GLU A 450 0.06 -2.93 13.87
C GLU A 450 -1.04 -2.11 13.18
N GLY A 451 -1.00 -0.78 13.33
CA GLY A 451 -2.05 0.06 12.79
C GLY A 451 -1.79 1.54 13.03
N GLU A 452 -2.83 2.33 12.89
CA GLU A 452 -2.78 3.77 13.08
C GLU A 452 -2.95 4.13 14.57
N GLU A 453 -2.27 5.20 15.01
CA GLU A 453 -2.51 5.78 16.31
C GLU A 453 -4.01 6.10 16.51
N GLY A 454 -4.53 5.74 17.67
CA GLY A 454 -5.94 5.94 18.02
C GLY A 454 -6.90 4.87 17.51
N ASP A 455 -6.61 4.24 16.36
CA ASP A 455 -7.39 3.12 15.82
C ASP A 455 -6.85 1.78 16.35
N ALA A 456 -5.53 1.65 16.46
CA ALA A 456 -4.89 0.47 17.01
C ALA A 456 -5.02 0.45 18.54
N GLY A 457 -5.73 -0.52 19.05
CA GLY A 457 -5.88 -0.72 20.49
C GLY A 457 -4.67 -1.40 21.14
N ASN A 458 -3.46 -1.26 20.58
CA ASN A 458 -2.31 -1.98 21.06
C ASN A 458 -1.68 -1.34 22.30
N GLU A 459 -1.04 -2.17 23.11
CA GLU A 459 -0.36 -1.80 24.35
C GLU A 459 1.08 -1.28 24.11
N TYR A 460 1.53 -1.25 22.84
CA TYR A 460 2.91 -0.95 22.50
C TYR A 460 3.13 0.55 22.24
N ALA A 461 3.29 0.94 20.97
CA ALA A 461 3.74 2.27 20.60
C ALA A 461 2.73 2.94 19.66
N SER A 462 1.49 3.11 20.10
CA SER A 462 0.40 3.78 19.36
C SER A 462 0.16 3.22 17.96
N GLY A 463 0.33 1.90 17.79
CA GLY A 463 0.19 1.20 16.51
C GLY A 463 1.49 0.64 15.95
N ASP A 464 2.64 1.16 16.32
CA ASP A 464 3.94 0.65 15.89
C ASP A 464 4.33 -0.63 16.63
N LYS A 465 5.19 -1.43 16.02
CA LYS A 465 5.81 -2.59 16.66
C LYS A 465 7.10 -2.21 17.39
N LEU A 466 7.36 -2.82 18.55
CA LEU A 466 8.61 -2.63 19.27
C LEU A 466 9.78 -3.45 18.68
N GLY A 467 9.47 -4.56 18.03
CA GLY A 467 10.40 -5.48 17.40
C GLY A 467 9.77 -6.21 16.24
N LEU A 468 10.47 -7.21 15.70
CA LEU A 468 10.00 -8.01 14.56
C LEU A 468 9.51 -9.41 14.96
N ASN A 469 9.60 -9.78 16.23
CA ASN A 469 9.15 -11.09 16.73
C ASN A 469 7.62 -11.20 16.66
N LEU A 470 7.15 -12.43 16.60
CA LEU A 470 5.74 -12.73 16.82
C LEU A 470 5.32 -12.27 18.22
N PRO A 471 4.18 -11.55 18.36
CA PRO A 471 3.83 -10.97 19.66
C PRO A 471 3.32 -12.01 20.67
N GLY A 472 3.42 -11.67 21.96
CA GLY A 472 2.90 -12.48 23.06
C GLY A 472 3.57 -13.85 23.16
N LEU A 473 2.79 -14.90 23.14
CA LEU A 473 3.23 -16.29 23.27
C LEU A 473 3.26 -17.06 21.95
N GLN A 474 3.13 -16.39 20.82
CA GLN A 474 3.00 -17.06 19.54
C GLN A 474 4.29 -17.82 19.13
N GLU A 475 5.47 -17.28 19.41
CA GLU A 475 6.74 -17.95 19.11
C GLU A 475 6.91 -19.20 19.96
N GLU A 476 6.59 -19.13 21.25
CA GLU A 476 6.61 -20.28 22.14
C GLU A 476 5.57 -21.37 21.73
N LEU A 477 4.40 -20.93 21.23
CA LEU A 477 3.40 -21.84 20.67
C LEU A 477 3.95 -22.55 19.42
N LEU A 478 4.59 -21.82 18.52
CA LEU A 478 5.23 -22.37 17.32
C LEU A 478 6.26 -23.44 17.67
N GLU A 479 7.16 -23.15 18.61
CA GLU A 479 8.17 -24.10 19.12
C GLU A 479 7.52 -25.33 19.73
N THR A 480 6.52 -25.13 20.61
CA THR A 480 5.80 -26.19 21.31
C THR A 480 5.09 -27.13 20.34
N ILE A 481 4.40 -26.60 19.35
CA ILE A 481 3.66 -27.40 18.35
C ILE A 481 4.61 -28.13 17.42
N THR A 482 5.69 -27.49 16.99
CA THR A 482 6.73 -28.13 16.15
C THR A 482 7.40 -29.30 16.88
N ALA A 483 7.62 -29.16 18.20
CA ALA A 483 8.20 -30.22 19.04
C ALA A 483 7.31 -31.47 19.18
N VAL A 484 6.02 -31.39 18.85
CA VAL A 484 5.12 -32.58 18.76
C VAL A 484 5.59 -33.56 17.68
N GLY A 485 6.32 -33.09 16.68
CA GLY A 485 6.91 -33.93 15.61
C GLY A 485 5.95 -34.26 14.49
N LYS A 486 4.85 -33.57 14.35
CA LYS A 486 3.97 -33.66 13.18
C LYS A 486 4.42 -32.70 12.07
N PRO A 487 4.11 -32.98 10.80
CA PRO A 487 4.31 -31.98 9.74
C PRO A 487 3.55 -30.70 10.06
N VAL A 488 4.25 -29.56 10.04
CA VAL A 488 3.67 -28.23 10.32
C VAL A 488 3.76 -27.36 9.07
N VAL A 489 2.68 -26.70 8.72
CA VAL A 489 2.64 -25.60 7.76
C VAL A 489 2.33 -24.33 8.54
N LEU A 490 3.23 -23.34 8.49
CA LEU A 490 3.00 -22.03 9.07
C LEU A 490 2.28 -21.15 8.03
N VAL A 491 1.10 -20.63 8.37
CA VAL A 491 0.39 -19.59 7.64
C VAL A 491 0.56 -18.30 8.43
N LEU A 492 1.36 -17.39 7.91
CA LEU A 492 1.59 -16.07 8.51
C LEU A 492 0.50 -15.09 8.05
N SER A 493 -0.09 -14.36 8.98
CA SER A 493 -1.00 -13.24 8.68
C SER A 493 -0.41 -11.98 9.32
N ALA A 494 0.28 -11.18 8.53
CA ALA A 494 0.90 -9.93 9.00
C ALA A 494 0.96 -8.91 7.87
N GLY A 495 0.88 -7.64 8.18
CA GLY A 495 1.02 -6.56 7.21
C GLY A 495 2.43 -6.01 7.09
N SER A 496 3.42 -6.66 7.72
CA SER A 496 4.80 -6.21 7.79
C SER A 496 5.75 -7.39 7.94
N ALA A 497 7.05 -7.11 7.80
CA ALA A 497 8.09 -8.11 8.03
C ALA A 497 8.09 -8.61 9.48
N ILE A 498 8.17 -9.91 9.66
CA ILE A 498 8.31 -10.63 10.94
C ILE A 498 9.65 -11.37 10.91
N ASP A 499 10.36 -11.41 12.02
CA ASP A 499 11.53 -12.27 12.18
C ASP A 499 11.08 -13.73 12.30
N LEU A 500 11.25 -14.46 11.23
CA LEU A 500 10.93 -15.88 11.11
C LEU A 500 12.18 -16.77 11.16
N SER A 501 13.29 -16.28 11.71
CA SER A 501 14.57 -17.01 11.72
C SER A 501 14.44 -18.39 12.30
N TRP A 502 13.72 -18.54 13.43
CA TRP A 502 13.47 -19.84 14.02
C TRP A 502 12.60 -20.73 13.13
N ALA A 503 11.53 -20.18 12.56
CA ALA A 503 10.63 -20.92 11.66
C ALA A 503 11.35 -21.36 10.37
N GLU A 504 12.24 -20.53 9.82
CA GLU A 504 13.06 -20.88 8.65
C GLU A 504 13.91 -22.11 8.89
N GLU A 505 14.42 -22.31 10.11
CA GLU A 505 15.25 -23.47 10.44
C GLU A 505 14.42 -24.74 10.74
N HIS A 506 13.21 -24.60 11.32
CA HIS A 506 12.51 -25.72 11.94
C HIS A 506 11.18 -26.10 11.29
N VAL A 507 10.55 -25.20 10.52
CA VAL A 507 9.25 -25.45 9.88
C VAL A 507 9.44 -25.75 8.40
N PRO A 508 8.88 -26.86 7.87
CA PRO A 508 9.13 -27.26 6.48
C PRO A 508 8.41 -26.41 5.43
N ALA A 509 7.30 -25.74 5.78
CA ALA A 509 6.59 -24.87 4.84
C ALA A 509 6.03 -23.63 5.51
N ILE A 510 6.21 -22.47 4.87
CA ILE A 510 5.78 -21.15 5.35
C ILE A 510 5.08 -20.43 4.20
N LEU A 511 3.82 -20.07 4.41
CA LEU A 511 2.99 -19.28 3.50
C LEU A 511 2.62 -17.95 4.16
N ASP A 512 3.01 -16.85 3.57
CA ASP A 512 2.57 -15.51 3.99
C ASP A 512 1.28 -15.15 3.25
N SER A 513 0.23 -14.92 4.00
CA SER A 513 -1.09 -14.56 3.48
C SER A 513 -1.37 -13.06 3.55
N TRP A 514 -0.53 -12.28 4.20
CA TRP A 514 -0.79 -10.87 4.53
C TRP A 514 -2.11 -10.71 5.29
N TYR A 515 -2.88 -9.66 4.98
CA TYR A 515 -4.30 -9.51 5.32
C TYR A 515 -5.09 -9.72 4.02
N PRO A 516 -5.59 -10.94 3.77
CA PRO A 516 -5.93 -11.39 2.42
C PRO A 516 -7.34 -10.99 1.94
N GLY A 517 -8.02 -10.08 2.65
CA GLY A 517 -9.38 -9.67 2.35
C GLY A 517 -10.44 -10.59 2.95
N ALA A 518 -11.70 -10.17 2.86
CA ALA A 518 -12.80 -10.83 3.59
C ALA A 518 -12.94 -12.34 3.29
N ARG A 519 -12.58 -12.77 2.08
CA ARG A 519 -12.67 -14.17 1.65
C ARG A 519 -11.31 -14.85 1.52
N GLY A 520 -10.27 -14.27 2.11
CA GLY A 520 -8.90 -14.72 2.00
C GLY A 520 -8.65 -16.16 2.47
N GLY A 521 -9.39 -16.65 3.47
CA GLY A 521 -9.27 -18.04 3.91
C GLY A 521 -9.60 -19.09 2.85
N LYS A 522 -10.43 -18.72 1.85
CA LYS A 522 -10.63 -19.56 0.66
C LYS A 522 -9.34 -19.67 -0.15
N ALA A 523 -8.67 -18.56 -0.43
CA ALA A 523 -7.40 -18.57 -1.17
C ALA A 523 -6.30 -19.30 -0.39
N VAL A 524 -6.24 -19.16 0.94
CA VAL A 524 -5.31 -19.92 1.79
C VAL A 524 -5.55 -21.44 1.63
N ALA A 525 -6.80 -21.91 1.75
CA ALA A 525 -7.11 -23.33 1.59
C ALA A 525 -6.73 -23.84 0.19
N GLU A 526 -7.10 -23.12 -0.86
CA GLU A 526 -6.77 -23.49 -2.24
C GLU A 526 -5.26 -23.55 -2.49
N ALA A 527 -4.46 -22.64 -1.87
CA ALA A 527 -3.00 -22.73 -1.88
C ALA A 527 -2.50 -23.98 -1.16
N LEU A 528 -2.99 -24.25 0.05
CA LEU A 528 -2.55 -25.39 0.85
C LEU A 528 -2.78 -26.74 0.14
N PHE A 529 -3.86 -26.86 -0.62
CA PHE A 529 -4.25 -28.11 -1.30
C PHE A 529 -3.94 -28.13 -2.80
N GLY A 530 -3.40 -27.06 -3.36
CA GLY A 530 -2.85 -27.03 -4.72
C GLY A 530 -3.86 -26.79 -5.84
N ASP A 531 -4.94 -26.08 -5.60
CA ASP A 531 -5.84 -25.63 -6.67
C ASP A 531 -5.16 -24.58 -7.54
N TYR A 532 -4.20 -23.84 -6.98
CA TYR A 532 -3.27 -22.97 -7.67
C TYR A 532 -1.90 -22.99 -6.98
N ALA A 533 -0.88 -22.49 -7.66
CA ALA A 533 0.45 -22.33 -7.08
C ALA A 533 0.66 -20.87 -6.64
N PRO A 534 0.95 -20.60 -5.36
CA PRO A 534 1.32 -19.24 -4.91
C PRO A 534 2.50 -18.70 -5.71
N ASN A 535 2.44 -17.43 -6.08
CA ASN A 535 3.51 -16.79 -6.85
C ASN A 535 3.65 -15.28 -6.53
N GLY A 536 3.15 -14.83 -5.40
CA GLY A 536 3.38 -13.48 -4.89
C GLY A 536 4.86 -13.24 -4.60
N LYS A 537 5.25 -11.96 -4.55
CA LYS A 537 6.61 -11.49 -4.27
C LYS A 537 6.61 -10.54 -3.09
N LEU A 538 7.62 -10.58 -2.25
CA LEU A 538 7.72 -9.69 -1.09
C LEU A 538 7.90 -8.22 -1.53
N PRO A 539 6.99 -7.30 -1.18
CA PRO A 539 7.17 -5.88 -1.44
C PRO A 539 8.00 -5.18 -0.36
N VAL A 540 8.48 -5.92 0.62
CA VAL A 540 9.35 -5.47 1.72
C VAL A 540 10.39 -6.53 2.05
N THR A 541 11.55 -6.10 2.52
CA THR A 541 12.60 -6.98 3.03
C THR A 541 12.24 -7.51 4.42
N PHE A 542 12.36 -8.82 4.64
CA PHE A 542 12.26 -9.44 5.95
C PHE A 542 13.66 -9.55 6.57
N TYR A 543 13.80 -9.09 7.81
CA TYR A 543 15.06 -9.04 8.53
C TYR A 543 15.13 -10.07 9.64
N GLN A 544 16.37 -10.46 9.99
CA GLN A 544 16.68 -11.21 11.21
C GLN A 544 16.90 -10.24 12.36
N GLY A 545 15.87 -9.99 13.15
CA GLY A 545 15.90 -9.02 14.25
C GLY A 545 15.97 -7.55 13.85
N THR A 546 16.21 -6.70 14.82
CA THR A 546 16.27 -5.23 14.67
C THR A 546 17.65 -4.64 14.88
N GLU A 547 18.66 -5.43 15.23
CA GLU A 547 19.98 -4.97 15.71
C GLU A 547 20.76 -4.14 14.69
N ASN A 548 20.48 -4.33 13.40
CA ASN A 548 21.14 -3.60 12.33
C ASN A 548 20.25 -2.55 11.66
N LEU A 549 19.01 -2.36 12.16
CA LEU A 549 18.16 -1.29 11.68
C LEU A 549 18.58 0.04 12.32
N PRO A 550 18.64 1.13 11.55
CA PRO A 550 18.83 2.46 12.11
C PRO A 550 17.73 2.84 13.12
N GLU A 551 18.00 3.88 13.91
CA GLU A 551 17.00 4.43 14.82
C GLU A 551 15.71 4.79 14.06
N PHE A 552 14.54 4.45 14.60
CA PHE A 552 13.27 4.64 13.91
C PHE A 552 13.00 6.10 13.53
N THR A 553 13.48 7.05 14.31
CA THR A 553 13.39 8.48 14.05
C THR A 553 14.39 9.02 13.03
N ASP A 554 15.38 8.21 12.62
CA ASP A 554 16.32 8.59 11.57
C ASP A 554 15.69 8.37 10.19
N TYR A 555 15.45 9.44 9.47
CA TYR A 555 14.85 9.43 8.12
C TYR A 555 15.87 9.38 6.99
N SER A 556 17.16 9.24 7.30
CA SER A 556 18.16 8.85 6.30
C SER A 556 17.84 7.45 5.77
N MET A 557 18.01 7.26 4.47
CA MET A 557 17.82 5.94 3.85
C MET A 557 19.05 5.02 4.00
N ALA A 558 20.16 5.52 4.49
CA ALA A 558 21.36 4.71 4.73
C ALA A 558 21.07 3.52 5.66
N GLY A 559 21.40 2.32 5.21
CA GLY A 559 21.19 1.08 5.97
C GLY A 559 19.73 0.61 6.03
N ARG A 560 18.84 1.13 5.17
CA ARG A 560 17.43 0.76 5.11
C ARG A 560 17.08 0.19 3.75
N THR A 561 16.09 -0.69 3.72
CA THR A 561 15.54 -1.33 2.52
C THR A 561 16.60 -2.07 1.68
N TYR A 562 16.16 -2.88 0.74
CA TYR A 562 17.07 -3.63 -0.14
C TYR A 562 17.99 -2.72 -0.98
N ARG A 563 17.61 -1.44 -1.14
CA ARG A 563 18.37 -0.48 -1.96
C ARG A 563 19.68 -0.05 -1.29
N TYR A 564 19.73 -0.04 0.04
CA TYR A 564 20.82 0.53 0.83
C TYR A 564 21.43 -0.40 1.88
N THR A 565 20.90 -1.63 2.02
CA THR A 565 21.49 -2.64 2.93
C THR A 565 21.35 -4.05 2.37
N ASP A 566 22.35 -4.87 2.69
CA ASP A 566 22.38 -6.32 2.44
C ASP A 566 22.55 -7.11 3.74
N LYS A 567 22.42 -6.43 4.90
CA LYS A 567 22.70 -7.02 6.22
C LYS A 567 21.46 -7.62 6.84
N ASN A 568 21.65 -8.76 7.49
CA ASN A 568 20.62 -9.47 8.27
C ASN A 568 19.30 -9.71 7.52
N ILE A 569 19.39 -9.96 6.23
CA ILE A 569 18.23 -10.26 5.40
C ILE A 569 17.84 -11.72 5.59
N LEU A 570 16.62 -11.96 6.08
CA LEU A 570 16.00 -13.28 6.12
C LEU A 570 15.41 -13.64 4.75
N TYR A 571 14.49 -12.81 4.25
CA TYR A 571 13.95 -12.90 2.89
C TYR A 571 14.09 -11.55 2.19
N PRO A 572 14.69 -11.51 0.98
CA PRO A 572 14.91 -10.25 0.26
C PRO A 572 13.60 -9.73 -0.36
N PHE A 573 13.55 -8.43 -0.62
CA PHE A 573 12.55 -7.82 -1.49
C PHE A 573 12.45 -8.56 -2.83
N GLY A 574 11.26 -8.70 -3.42
CA GLY A 574 11.04 -9.42 -4.67
C GLY A 574 11.11 -10.95 -4.56
N TYR A 575 11.31 -11.48 -3.35
CA TYR A 575 11.38 -12.94 -3.13
C TYR A 575 10.00 -13.58 -3.03
N GLY A 576 9.85 -14.75 -3.61
CA GLY A 576 8.72 -15.65 -3.46
C GLY A 576 8.93 -16.92 -4.26
N LEU A 577 8.60 -18.07 -3.65
CA LEU A 577 8.61 -19.38 -4.28
C LEU A 577 7.27 -19.69 -4.94
N THR A 578 7.24 -20.77 -5.72
CA THR A 578 6.00 -21.32 -6.28
C THR A 578 6.06 -22.85 -6.28
N TYR A 579 4.96 -23.52 -6.59
CA TYR A 579 4.96 -24.97 -6.78
C TYR A 579 5.58 -25.33 -8.14
N GLY A 580 6.63 -26.13 -8.10
CA GLY A 580 7.40 -26.47 -9.29
C GLY A 580 8.50 -25.44 -9.58
N LYS A 581 8.83 -25.26 -10.85
CA LYS A 581 9.97 -24.46 -11.28
C LYS A 581 9.60 -23.52 -12.42
N ILE A 582 10.11 -22.30 -12.34
CA ILE A 582 10.12 -21.34 -13.43
C ILE A 582 11.57 -21.11 -13.83
N SER A 583 11.84 -21.07 -15.11
CA SER A 583 13.17 -20.75 -15.64
C SER A 583 13.14 -19.54 -16.54
N TYR A 584 14.25 -18.80 -16.51
CA TYR A 584 14.53 -17.65 -17.34
C TYR A 584 15.71 -17.96 -18.24
N SER A 585 15.66 -17.51 -19.50
CA SER A 585 16.74 -17.77 -20.44
C SER A 585 16.77 -16.81 -21.61
N GLY A 586 17.97 -16.54 -22.10
CA GLY A 586 18.17 -15.79 -23.34
C GLY A 586 17.89 -14.29 -23.18
N ALA A 587 18.23 -13.72 -22.05
CA ALA A 587 18.17 -12.29 -21.86
C ALA A 587 18.98 -11.56 -22.93
N LYS A 588 18.38 -10.56 -23.55
CA LYS A 588 18.98 -9.80 -24.65
C LYS A 588 18.45 -8.38 -24.71
N THR A 589 19.21 -7.51 -25.35
CA THR A 589 18.80 -6.18 -25.78
C THR A 589 19.44 -5.88 -27.13
N GLU A 590 18.75 -5.09 -27.96
CA GLU A 590 19.34 -4.57 -29.21
C GLU A 590 20.13 -3.27 -28.98
N GLN A 591 19.98 -2.66 -27.80
CA GLN A 591 20.61 -1.41 -27.38
C GLN A 591 21.76 -1.67 -26.39
N GLU A 592 22.74 -2.53 -26.75
CA GLU A 592 23.94 -2.72 -25.90
C GLU A 592 24.73 -1.42 -25.69
N THR A 593 24.65 -0.51 -26.66
CA THR A 593 25.21 0.85 -26.59
C THR A 593 24.16 1.82 -27.12
N SER A 594 23.86 2.88 -26.34
CA SER A 594 22.85 3.89 -26.68
C SER A 594 23.24 5.27 -26.12
N ALA A 595 22.61 6.34 -26.61
CA ALA A 595 22.77 7.66 -25.99
C ALA A 595 22.16 7.68 -24.57
N VAL A 596 22.62 8.60 -23.72
CA VAL A 596 22.14 8.68 -22.32
C VAL A 596 20.62 8.83 -22.21
N LEU A 597 19.97 9.52 -23.16
CA LEU A 597 18.52 9.74 -23.15
C LEU A 597 17.69 8.70 -23.92
N ASP A 598 18.33 7.72 -24.55
CA ASP A 598 17.61 6.69 -25.30
C ASP A 598 16.97 5.68 -24.35
N ASP A 599 15.83 5.16 -24.75
CA ASP A 599 15.19 4.02 -24.08
C ASP A 599 15.95 2.72 -24.40
N VAL A 600 15.87 1.74 -23.50
CA VAL A 600 16.47 0.41 -23.67
C VAL A 600 15.39 -0.65 -23.45
N THR A 601 15.13 -1.48 -24.42
CA THR A 601 14.24 -2.63 -24.28
C THR A 601 15.05 -3.88 -23.98
N VAL A 602 14.72 -4.55 -22.88
CA VAL A 602 15.27 -5.84 -22.49
C VAL A 602 14.22 -6.93 -22.63
N CYS A 603 14.63 -8.08 -23.11
CA CYS A 603 13.76 -9.24 -23.31
C CYS A 603 14.36 -10.47 -22.64
N THR A 604 13.51 -11.37 -22.16
CA THR A 604 13.88 -12.70 -21.70
C THR A 604 12.80 -13.70 -22.03
N LYS A 605 13.12 -14.98 -22.07
CA LYS A 605 12.14 -16.05 -22.16
C LYS A 605 11.85 -16.57 -20.77
N VAL A 606 10.56 -16.66 -20.44
CA VAL A 606 10.07 -17.21 -19.19
C VAL A 606 9.35 -18.52 -19.49
N LYS A 607 9.77 -19.61 -18.84
CA LYS A 607 9.20 -20.93 -19.02
C LYS A 607 8.62 -21.47 -17.71
N ASN A 608 7.39 -21.88 -17.74
CA ASN A 608 6.73 -22.60 -16.67
C ASN A 608 7.06 -24.09 -16.77
N GLU A 609 7.92 -24.60 -15.91
CA GLU A 609 8.25 -26.03 -15.81
C GLU A 609 7.39 -26.76 -14.78
N SER A 610 6.37 -26.09 -14.21
CA SER A 610 5.44 -26.68 -13.25
C SER A 610 4.24 -27.35 -13.92
N ALA A 611 3.44 -28.06 -13.11
CA ALA A 611 2.17 -28.64 -13.54
C ALA A 611 0.98 -27.66 -13.39
N TYR A 612 1.20 -26.45 -12.89
CA TYR A 612 0.20 -25.43 -12.62
C TYR A 612 0.23 -24.31 -13.64
N PRO A 613 -0.91 -23.70 -13.99
CA PRO A 613 -0.89 -22.37 -14.58
C PRO A 613 -0.29 -21.37 -13.57
N LEU A 614 0.52 -20.44 -14.04
CA LEU A 614 1.20 -19.44 -13.22
C LEU A 614 0.98 -18.04 -13.75
N HIS A 615 0.90 -17.08 -12.83
CA HIS A 615 0.94 -15.66 -13.11
C HIS A 615 2.29 -15.13 -12.60
N GLU A 616 3.31 -15.13 -13.44
CA GLU A 616 4.68 -14.76 -13.04
C GLU A 616 4.91 -13.28 -13.19
N SER A 617 5.51 -12.68 -12.15
CA SER A 617 5.99 -11.31 -12.16
C SER A 617 7.46 -11.27 -12.53
N VAL A 618 7.77 -10.69 -13.69
CA VAL A 618 9.13 -10.46 -14.17
C VAL A 618 9.60 -9.13 -13.62
N GLU A 619 10.73 -9.17 -12.92
CA GLU A 619 11.34 -8.02 -12.26
C GLU A 619 12.60 -7.60 -13.02
N VAL A 620 12.77 -6.30 -13.29
CA VAL A 620 13.94 -5.74 -13.93
C VAL A 620 14.60 -4.73 -13.01
N TYR A 621 15.84 -5.02 -12.63
CA TYR A 621 16.64 -4.18 -11.75
C TYR A 621 17.78 -3.53 -12.54
N VAL A 622 18.07 -2.26 -12.23
CA VAL A 622 19.14 -1.48 -12.86
C VAL A 622 20.16 -1.07 -11.80
N LYS A 623 21.45 -1.19 -12.14
CA LYS A 623 22.55 -0.73 -11.31
C LYS A 623 23.58 0.02 -12.15
N TYR A 624 23.93 1.24 -11.74
CA TYR A 624 25.05 1.97 -12.31
C TYR A 624 26.37 1.39 -11.78
N LYS A 625 27.26 0.93 -12.65
CA LYS A 625 28.52 0.26 -12.22
C LYS A 625 29.47 1.18 -11.44
N ASN A 626 29.44 2.47 -11.73
CA ASN A 626 30.29 3.47 -11.09
C ASN A 626 29.54 4.28 -10.01
N ALA A 627 28.55 3.66 -9.34
CA ALA A 627 27.79 4.28 -8.26
C ALA A 627 28.74 4.79 -7.17
N GLN A 628 28.43 5.99 -6.64
CA GLN A 628 29.19 6.59 -5.57
C GLN A 628 28.76 5.99 -4.21
N PRO A 629 29.61 6.06 -3.18
CA PRO A 629 29.20 5.64 -1.83
C PRO A 629 27.94 6.41 -1.38
N GLY A 630 26.92 5.69 -0.94
CA GLY A 630 25.63 6.26 -0.55
C GLY A 630 24.58 6.26 -1.65
N GLU A 631 24.94 6.02 -2.91
CA GLU A 631 23.97 5.75 -3.97
C GLU A 631 23.44 4.30 -3.85
N PRO A 632 22.18 4.05 -4.27
CA PRO A 632 21.59 2.72 -4.18
C PRO A 632 22.32 1.70 -5.08
N GLY A 633 22.23 0.43 -4.67
CA GLY A 633 22.70 -0.71 -5.45
C GLY A 633 21.79 -1.02 -6.65
N PHE A 634 21.38 -2.27 -6.81
CA PHE A 634 20.32 -2.60 -7.75
C PHE A 634 19.00 -1.98 -7.31
N GLN A 635 18.30 -1.36 -8.27
CA GLN A 635 16.99 -0.74 -8.07
C GLN A 635 15.98 -1.36 -9.02
N LEU A 636 14.81 -1.70 -8.53
CA LEU A 636 13.68 -2.10 -9.38
C LEU A 636 13.32 -0.93 -10.31
N LYS A 637 13.28 -1.16 -11.61
CA LYS A 637 12.97 -0.16 -12.64
C LYS A 637 12.05 -0.71 -13.74
N GLY A 638 11.65 -1.98 -13.63
CA GLY A 638 10.69 -2.58 -14.53
C GLY A 638 9.96 -3.75 -13.91
N ILE A 639 8.67 -3.85 -14.17
CA ILE A 639 7.82 -4.99 -13.82
C ILE A 639 6.95 -5.34 -15.02
N ALA A 640 6.80 -6.63 -15.27
CA ALA A 640 5.87 -7.16 -16.26
C ALA A 640 5.26 -8.47 -15.77
N CYS A 641 3.96 -8.65 -15.97
CA CYS A 641 3.28 -9.87 -15.61
C CYS A 641 3.04 -10.74 -16.85
N VAL A 642 3.20 -12.05 -16.69
CA VAL A 642 2.96 -13.01 -17.75
C VAL A 642 2.19 -14.23 -17.23
N GLU A 643 1.09 -14.57 -17.89
CA GLU A 643 0.36 -15.80 -17.63
C GLU A 643 0.95 -16.94 -18.47
N LEU A 644 1.27 -18.05 -17.82
CA LEU A 644 1.90 -19.23 -18.43
C LEU A 644 1.12 -20.49 -18.06
N GLN A 645 0.68 -21.24 -19.07
CA GLN A 645 0.14 -22.56 -18.84
C GLN A 645 1.27 -23.56 -18.47
N ALA A 646 0.91 -24.71 -17.93
CA ALA A 646 1.89 -25.76 -17.61
C ALA A 646 2.74 -26.10 -18.83
N GLY A 647 4.07 -26.02 -18.72
CA GLY A 647 5.04 -26.26 -19.78
C GLY A 647 5.18 -25.15 -20.82
N GLU A 648 4.44 -24.05 -20.73
CA GLU A 648 4.46 -22.95 -21.68
C GLU A 648 5.72 -22.08 -21.50
N GLU A 649 6.24 -21.56 -22.63
CA GLU A 649 7.34 -20.58 -22.68
C GLU A 649 6.85 -19.34 -23.44
N LYS A 650 7.08 -18.15 -22.88
CA LYS A 650 6.81 -16.86 -23.54
C LYS A 650 8.02 -15.93 -23.46
N GLU A 651 8.21 -15.12 -24.51
CA GLU A 651 9.14 -13.99 -24.45
C GLU A 651 8.44 -12.79 -23.79
N VAL A 652 9.10 -12.19 -22.81
CA VAL A 652 8.65 -11.00 -22.09
C VAL A 652 9.63 -9.87 -22.37
N SER A 653 9.09 -8.69 -22.68
CA SER A 653 9.87 -7.49 -22.97
C SER A 653 9.51 -6.38 -21.99
N VAL A 654 10.53 -5.68 -21.51
CA VAL A 654 10.39 -4.52 -20.64
C VAL A 654 11.20 -3.37 -21.22
N THR A 655 10.57 -2.23 -21.44
CA THR A 655 11.24 -1.01 -21.88
C THR A 655 11.59 -0.16 -20.66
N LEU A 656 12.88 0.10 -20.50
CA LEU A 656 13.43 1.02 -19.53
C LEU A 656 13.62 2.37 -20.21
N HIS A 657 12.94 3.38 -19.69
CA HIS A 657 13.06 4.75 -20.18
C HIS A 657 14.34 5.42 -19.66
N ALA A 658 14.77 6.52 -20.25
CA ALA A 658 15.95 7.26 -19.79
C ALA A 658 15.92 7.52 -18.27
N ARG A 659 14.77 7.88 -17.72
CA ARG A 659 14.56 8.12 -16.28
C ARG A 659 14.86 6.90 -15.39
N ASP A 660 14.75 5.68 -15.92
CA ASP A 660 15.00 4.44 -15.16
C ASP A 660 16.47 4.15 -14.96
N PHE A 661 17.34 4.84 -15.70
CA PHE A 661 18.80 4.86 -15.54
C PHE A 661 19.28 6.03 -14.68
N ALA A 662 18.38 6.91 -14.25
CA ALA A 662 18.75 8.11 -13.51
C ALA A 662 19.18 7.79 -12.08
N VAL A 663 20.08 8.63 -11.59
CA VAL A 663 20.45 8.73 -10.17
C VAL A 663 20.10 10.11 -9.64
N ILE A 664 19.79 10.19 -8.37
CA ILE A 664 19.56 11.47 -7.70
C ILE A 664 20.87 11.94 -7.10
N THR A 665 21.23 13.19 -7.40
CA THR A 665 22.43 13.81 -6.87
C THR A 665 22.23 14.33 -5.43
N GLU A 666 23.31 14.69 -4.73
CA GLU A 666 23.22 15.21 -3.35
C GLU A 666 22.35 16.46 -3.21
N ASP A 667 22.26 17.29 -4.26
CA ASP A 667 21.45 18.48 -4.32
C ASP A 667 20.01 18.24 -4.84
N GLY A 668 19.65 16.98 -5.09
CA GLY A 668 18.31 16.55 -5.52
C GLY A 668 18.07 16.57 -7.03
N GLY A 669 19.11 16.81 -7.83
CA GLY A 669 19.03 16.71 -9.30
C GLY A 669 18.83 15.26 -9.77
N CYS A 670 18.04 15.07 -10.81
CA CYS A 670 17.85 13.76 -11.44
C CYS A 670 18.64 13.69 -12.74
N VAL A 671 19.66 12.84 -12.78
CA VAL A 671 20.60 12.79 -13.91
C VAL A 671 20.85 11.38 -14.41
N VAL A 672 20.99 11.22 -15.73
CA VAL A 672 21.52 10.00 -16.35
C VAL A 672 22.98 10.23 -16.67
N ARG A 673 23.83 9.35 -16.15
CA ARG A 673 25.29 9.43 -16.36
C ARG A 673 25.72 8.53 -17.51
N PRO A 674 26.71 8.96 -18.32
CA PRO A 674 27.36 8.05 -19.25
C PRO A 674 28.16 6.98 -18.49
N GLY A 675 28.24 5.77 -19.05
CA GLY A 675 28.92 4.65 -18.42
C GLY A 675 28.20 3.33 -18.58
N GLU A 676 28.63 2.33 -17.84
CA GLU A 676 28.06 0.98 -17.88
C GLU A 676 27.00 0.80 -16.80
N TYR A 677 25.91 0.19 -17.20
CA TYR A 677 24.81 -0.23 -16.34
C TYR A 677 24.65 -1.74 -16.41
N GLU A 678 24.49 -2.37 -15.26
CA GLU A 678 24.02 -3.75 -15.15
C GLU A 678 22.50 -3.77 -15.06
N ILE A 679 21.87 -4.58 -15.90
CA ILE A 679 20.44 -4.81 -15.90
C ILE A 679 20.23 -6.28 -15.54
N SER A 680 19.59 -6.53 -14.42
CA SER A 680 19.19 -7.87 -13.99
C SER A 680 17.71 -8.10 -14.32
N ILE A 681 17.40 -9.21 -15.00
CA ILE A 681 16.03 -9.61 -15.34
C ILE A 681 15.76 -11.01 -14.82
N GLY A 682 14.63 -11.18 -14.15
CA GLY A 682 14.24 -12.46 -13.54
C GLY A 682 12.97 -12.36 -12.72
N GLY A 683 12.68 -13.34 -11.89
CA GLY A 683 11.52 -13.38 -10.98
C GLY A 683 11.94 -13.20 -9.51
N GLN A 684 13.00 -12.44 -9.27
CA GLN A 684 13.54 -12.18 -7.93
C GLN A 684 14.59 -11.07 -7.97
N GLN A 685 14.86 -10.46 -6.82
CA GLN A 685 15.98 -9.55 -6.65
C GLN A 685 17.32 -10.26 -6.93
N PRO A 686 18.27 -9.63 -7.65
CA PRO A 686 19.61 -10.19 -7.82
C PRO A 686 20.38 -10.16 -6.50
N GLY A 687 21.19 -11.19 -6.24
CA GLY A 687 22.07 -11.25 -5.07
C GLY A 687 22.25 -12.65 -4.49
N GLU A 688 23.21 -12.76 -3.56
CA GLU A 688 23.58 -14.05 -2.97
C GLU A 688 22.44 -14.65 -2.12
N ARG A 689 21.71 -13.82 -1.39
CA ARG A 689 20.62 -14.32 -0.54
C ARG A 689 19.47 -14.90 -1.36
N SER A 690 19.05 -14.20 -2.42
CA SER A 690 18.03 -14.71 -3.35
C SER A 690 18.47 -16.05 -3.98
N ARG A 691 19.72 -16.13 -4.44
CA ARG A 691 20.28 -17.36 -5.00
C ARG A 691 20.33 -18.49 -3.97
N ALA A 692 20.73 -18.21 -2.74
CA ALA A 692 20.78 -19.22 -1.68
C ALA A 692 19.39 -19.82 -1.36
N LEU A 693 18.35 -18.98 -1.38
CA LEU A 693 16.98 -19.40 -1.08
C LEU A 693 16.30 -20.12 -2.26
N THR A 694 16.53 -19.68 -3.48
CA THR A 694 15.80 -20.18 -4.67
C THR A 694 16.60 -21.21 -5.49
N GLY A 695 17.92 -21.28 -5.31
CA GLY A 695 18.82 -22.03 -6.17
C GLY A 695 18.92 -21.49 -7.59
N ARG A 696 18.41 -20.28 -7.87
CA ARG A 696 18.36 -19.66 -9.20
C ARG A 696 19.15 -18.35 -9.21
N GLU A 697 19.71 -18.03 -10.38
CA GLU A 697 20.28 -16.71 -10.65
C GLU A 697 19.37 -15.94 -11.59
N THR A 698 19.42 -14.62 -11.52
CA THR A 698 18.82 -13.73 -12.52
C THR A 698 19.76 -13.64 -13.72
N GLU A 699 19.24 -13.33 -14.89
CA GLU A 699 20.04 -13.03 -16.05
C GLU A 699 20.54 -11.58 -15.99
N ILE A 700 21.82 -11.36 -16.28
CA ILE A 700 22.45 -10.03 -16.21
C ILE A 700 22.93 -9.61 -17.59
N LEU A 701 22.52 -8.41 -18.01
CA LEU A 701 22.99 -7.72 -19.20
C LEU A 701 23.82 -6.51 -18.81
N THR A 702 24.78 -6.14 -19.66
CA THR A 702 25.49 -4.86 -19.54
C THR A 702 25.07 -3.96 -20.69
N VAL A 703 24.64 -2.74 -20.37
CA VAL A 703 24.31 -1.70 -21.35
C VAL A 703 25.21 -0.51 -21.11
N ARG A 704 25.75 0.09 -22.19
CA ARG A 704 26.58 1.28 -22.15
C ARG A 704 25.82 2.50 -22.62
N LYS A 705 25.70 3.51 -21.74
CA LYS A 705 25.19 4.83 -22.09
C LYS A 705 26.32 5.76 -22.49
N GLU A 706 26.20 6.41 -23.66
CA GLU A 706 27.22 7.29 -24.21
C GLU A 706 26.72 8.72 -24.36
N GLY A 707 27.63 9.69 -24.18
CA GLY A 707 27.33 11.12 -24.24
C GLY A 707 27.82 11.86 -23.01
N ASN A 708 27.16 12.97 -22.70
CA ASN A 708 27.37 13.72 -21.47
C ASN A 708 26.32 13.31 -20.41
N GLU A 709 26.57 13.68 -19.16
CA GLU A 709 25.54 13.62 -18.13
C GLU A 709 24.39 14.57 -18.51
N GLU A 710 23.16 14.07 -18.45
CA GLU A 710 21.97 14.80 -18.84
C GLU A 710 20.92 14.79 -17.72
N ASN A 711 20.28 15.93 -17.51
CA ASN A 711 19.14 15.99 -16.61
C ASN A 711 17.92 15.33 -17.24
N VAL A 712 17.20 14.56 -16.44
CA VAL A 712 15.96 13.95 -16.86
C VAL A 712 14.85 14.25 -15.86
N GLU A 713 13.65 14.24 -16.37
CA GLU A 713 12.44 14.35 -15.55
C GLU A 713 11.89 12.94 -15.30
N TYR A 714 11.80 12.53 -14.02
CA TYR A 714 11.18 11.25 -13.66
C TYR A 714 9.77 11.44 -13.16
#